data_598a288942ca21554dca6985ee1b06df
#
_entry.id   598a288942ca21554dca6985ee1b06df
#
_cell.length_a   1.000
_cell.length_b   1.000
_cell.length_c   1.000
_cell.angle_alpha   90.00
_cell.angle_beta   90.00
_cell.angle_gamma   90.00
#
_symmetry.space_group_name_H-M   'P 1'
#
loop_
_entity.id
_entity.type
_entity.pdbx_description
1 polymer ?
#
loop_
_entity_poly.entity_id
_entity_poly.type
_entity_poly.pdbx_seq_one_letter_code
_entity_poly.pdbx_strand_id
1 'polypeptide(L)'
;MSEAEPDVPGPTGRPRPVAGTGPPDGTRQGDGASGGPVRHRLAALPAGLDRRFEAVVLWSAHPSLSARIAQDLRALRGSGMAIAWMAPAPPGDLTEWLGGPAPDAPALIVADSRGSGALAVDQSGTCELELSRPDTDAASLDRAGQALARRLADLGIPSSRTLGPAGTLGVGVELAWDPAVPFTRSGLGRLLHEGGIPGVSHLSGLAVEVARQVGIDEPRVVVEDNVVYIGLEDAGDVAVGVLQELWRRGVDPRAVLTVVDGWSGVPHRPAPVVVPDVRETTVVLVNGGRRSPGPGAGALTGGVARIHQLLGDQLRRRRRHALPEASSRAGWSLCIEGFDPADERVHEALLSLADGHVGMSGAPLADRTGRHAWVVARGIYVGEGPASHLLTGPVAFAQGAMHAGDPLRRELDLRTGVLHEWAGAEDDRTESIRFVSLARPATAVLRSRYPSAKRSGPPLSPAADDPIHDAGRVGDATWIRVAGSTGGMSAAAVQTRFRSPRRAEGAGAGGSVLDRVAAYGADPDALPESSTAVDAANRAATVGFDRLLAAHRRAWASRWEDADVVIEGDDELQSDLRFALFHLMASVADTGESPVGARGLSGMGYGGHVFWDADTFVLPFLAATHPEAARSMLEYRIRRLQVALDAARTSGRAGARFPWESAHTGRDVTPTRARDRSGRVVPIRTGQLEEHIVAEVAWAACCYVDWTGDEEFARGPGRRLLAETARYWASRIRAEPDGRAHIYGVVGPDEYHEPVDDNAFTNVMARWNLRSAAEAVGADGGDDGERWRWIGLADALVDGYDADTGVYEQFAGFGRLEPLMIAEFAPRRPIAADLLLGRERTRGAQVIKQADALMIHHLLPDEAVAGSLEPNLRYYEPRTAHGSSLSPPVHASLHARARDFDRSLESLRIAARMDLDDLTGSTAQGLHLATMGGTWQALAFGFLGLHPAGGMLRIDPVLPPSWSAIEMRVRFHGSRVRIRKERARLTISTDHPIRVVVGGSPFATGARDLVFLRHGPRWELLP
;
A
#
# COMPACT_ATOMS: atom_id res chain seq x y z
N MET A 1 -4.24 -28.40 10.24
CA MET A 1 -3.54 -28.81 11.48
C MET A 1 -4.15 -28.02 12.61
N SER A 2 -4.91 -28.64 13.48
CA SER A 2 -5.55 -27.97 14.60
C SER A 2 -4.77 -28.24 15.87
N GLU A 3 -4.19 -27.22 16.44
CA GLU A 3 -3.70 -27.26 17.82
C GLU A 3 -4.88 -27.23 18.79
N ALA A 4 -4.81 -28.05 19.84
CA ALA A 4 -5.84 -28.21 20.85
C ALA A 4 -5.85 -27.04 21.82
N GLU A 5 -7.00 -26.41 22.00
CA GLU A 5 -7.28 -25.55 23.16
C GLU A 5 -8.11 -26.28 24.22
N PRO A 6 -7.99 -25.88 25.50
CA PRO A 6 -8.68 -26.53 26.62
C PRO A 6 -10.15 -26.08 26.76
N ASP A 7 -10.95 -26.98 27.24
CA ASP A 7 -12.39 -26.88 27.54
C ASP A 7 -12.78 -25.65 28.37
N VAL A 8 -13.81 -24.92 27.91
CA VAL A 8 -14.62 -24.02 28.73
C VAL A 8 -16.11 -24.30 28.49
N PRO A 9 -16.93 -24.43 29.53
CA PRO A 9 -18.35 -24.78 29.43
C PRO A 9 -19.21 -23.58 29.01
N GLY A 10 -20.17 -23.77 28.14
CA GLY A 10 -21.10 -22.77 27.65
C GLY A 10 -22.19 -22.35 28.65
N PRO A 11 -22.73 -21.16 28.49
CA PRO A 11 -24.01 -20.78 29.08
C PRO A 11 -25.14 -20.70 28.07
N THR A 12 -26.26 -21.25 28.48
CA THR A 12 -27.58 -21.16 27.88
C THR A 12 -28.21 -19.76 28.04
N GLY A 13 -28.95 -19.31 27.03
CA GLY A 13 -29.98 -18.29 27.26
C GLY A 13 -30.14 -17.25 26.15
N ARG A 14 -31.09 -17.51 25.24
CA ARG A 14 -31.67 -16.48 24.37
C ARG A 14 -32.72 -15.65 25.08
N PRO A 15 -32.98 -14.41 24.71
CA PRO A 15 -34.35 -13.88 24.60
C PRO A 15 -34.71 -13.38 23.17
N ARG A 16 -36.02 -13.48 22.94
CA ARG A 16 -36.74 -13.20 21.69
C ARG A 16 -36.99 -11.70 21.49
N PRO A 17 -37.38 -11.30 20.26
CA PRO A 17 -37.51 -9.89 19.88
C PRO A 17 -38.92 -9.33 20.20
N VAL A 18 -39.00 -8.01 20.42
CA VAL A 18 -40.24 -7.25 20.50
C VAL A 18 -40.36 -6.38 19.26
N ALA A 19 -41.59 -6.43 18.73
CA ALA A 19 -42.03 -5.77 17.51
C ALA A 19 -42.56 -4.33 17.74
N GLY A 20 -42.30 -3.49 16.75
CA GLY A 20 -43.31 -2.60 16.14
C GLY A 20 -43.57 -1.25 16.77
N THR A 21 -43.42 -0.18 15.96
CA THR A 21 -44.54 0.68 15.56
C THR A 21 -44.02 1.72 14.56
N GLY A 22 -44.82 1.95 13.50
CA GLY A 22 -44.55 2.89 12.42
C GLY A 22 -45.02 4.33 12.70
N PRO A 23 -44.89 5.22 11.70
CA PRO A 23 -44.93 6.67 11.88
C PRO A 23 -46.34 7.27 11.71
N PRO A 24 -46.51 8.54 12.04
CA PRO A 24 -47.59 9.30 11.40
C PRO A 24 -47.13 10.51 10.60
N ASP A 25 -47.77 10.65 9.47
CA ASP A 25 -47.89 11.83 8.61
C ASP A 25 -48.45 13.07 9.35
N GLY A 26 -48.12 14.25 8.81
CA GLY A 26 -48.79 15.46 9.21
C GLY A 26 -48.34 16.75 8.54
N THR A 27 -48.84 17.00 7.36
CA THR A 27 -48.88 18.32 6.71
C THR A 27 -49.59 19.40 7.56
N ARG A 28 -49.06 20.64 7.55
CA ARG A 28 -49.87 21.88 7.53
C ARG A 28 -49.09 23.10 7.08
N GLN A 29 -49.69 23.79 6.12
CA GLN A 29 -49.42 25.16 5.67
C GLN A 29 -49.78 26.18 6.77
N GLY A 30 -49.15 27.37 6.71
CA GLY A 30 -49.58 28.54 7.44
C GLY A 30 -48.74 29.77 7.16
N ASP A 31 -49.33 30.74 6.50
CA ASP A 31 -48.83 32.08 6.12
C ASP A 31 -48.43 32.96 7.30
N GLY A 32 -47.54 33.92 7.03
CA GLY A 32 -47.29 35.03 7.93
C GLY A 32 -46.10 35.90 7.53
N ALA A 33 -46.36 36.95 6.73
CA ALA A 33 -45.35 37.94 6.34
C ALA A 33 -45.03 38.91 7.49
N SER A 34 -43.73 39.16 7.75
CA SER A 34 -43.24 40.42 8.32
C SER A 34 -41.83 40.70 7.84
N GLY A 35 -41.63 41.85 7.21
CA GLY A 35 -40.40 42.30 6.57
C GLY A 35 -39.28 42.59 7.57
N GLY A 36 -38.19 41.87 7.41
CA GLY A 36 -36.86 42.14 7.97
C GLY A 36 -35.83 42.20 6.83
N PRO A 37 -34.66 42.78 7.02
CA PRO A 37 -33.72 43.06 5.93
C PRO A 37 -33.31 41.78 5.23
N VAL A 38 -33.35 41.81 3.89
CA VAL A 38 -32.95 40.70 3.00
C VAL A 38 -31.49 40.35 3.28
N ARG A 39 -31.28 39.35 4.13
CA ARG A 39 -30.00 38.67 4.23
C ARG A 39 -29.86 37.79 2.98
N HIS A 40 -29.03 38.19 2.02
CA HIS A 40 -28.58 37.29 0.97
C HIS A 40 -27.98 36.03 1.61
N ARG A 41 -28.71 34.95 1.64
CA ARG A 41 -28.20 33.63 1.98
C ARG A 41 -27.18 33.26 0.89
N LEU A 42 -25.90 33.35 1.22
CA LEU A 42 -24.86 32.72 0.39
C LEU A 42 -25.21 31.26 0.23
N ALA A 43 -25.13 30.74 -0.99
CA ALA A 43 -25.37 29.33 -1.28
C ALA A 43 -24.52 28.42 -0.38
N ALA A 44 -25.01 27.21 -0.05
CA ALA A 44 -24.28 26.23 0.73
C ALA A 44 -22.88 25.96 0.10
N LEU A 45 -21.92 25.60 0.93
CA LEU A 45 -20.59 25.19 0.45
C LEU A 45 -20.74 23.89 -0.33
N PRO A 46 -19.95 23.68 -1.40
CA PRO A 46 -19.93 22.42 -2.14
C PRO A 46 -19.61 21.22 -1.25
N ALA A 47 -20.08 20.04 -1.64
CA ALA A 47 -19.74 18.77 -0.99
C ALA A 47 -18.21 18.58 -0.92
N GLY A 48 -17.71 18.09 0.22
CA GLY A 48 -16.29 17.95 0.48
C GLY A 48 -15.63 19.14 1.18
N LEU A 49 -16.27 20.33 1.21
CA LEU A 49 -15.85 21.45 2.03
C LEU A 49 -16.54 21.49 3.40
N ASP A 50 -17.40 20.55 3.68
CA ASP A 50 -18.16 20.40 4.91
C ASP A 50 -17.42 19.67 6.02
N ARG A 51 -16.15 19.29 5.78
CA ARG A 51 -15.26 18.64 6.76
C ARG A 51 -14.35 19.64 7.47
N ARG A 52 -13.73 19.19 8.56
CA ARG A 52 -12.68 19.91 9.29
C ARG A 52 -11.33 19.71 8.58
N PHE A 53 -10.58 20.79 8.39
CA PHE A 53 -9.21 20.76 7.89
C PHE A 53 -8.22 21.05 9.01
N GLU A 54 -7.00 20.48 8.94
CA GLU A 54 -5.94 20.69 9.92
C GLU A 54 -5.03 21.86 9.55
N ALA A 55 -4.96 22.19 8.27
CA ALA A 55 -4.26 23.35 7.79
C ALA A 55 -5.02 24.08 6.69
N VAL A 56 -4.71 25.37 6.54
CA VAL A 56 -5.13 26.19 5.40
C VAL A 56 -3.86 26.72 4.72
N VAL A 57 -3.75 26.50 3.42
CA VAL A 57 -2.81 27.15 2.55
C VAL A 57 -3.57 28.21 1.77
N LEU A 58 -3.29 29.49 2.03
CA LEU A 58 -3.86 30.59 1.30
C LEU A 58 -2.82 31.11 0.28
N TRP A 59 -3.12 30.93 -0.99
CA TRP A 59 -2.33 31.45 -2.09
C TRP A 59 -3.04 32.68 -2.68
N SER A 60 -2.45 33.83 -2.51
CA SER A 60 -3.00 35.11 -2.97
C SER A 60 -2.09 35.77 -4.01
N ALA A 61 -2.67 36.26 -5.11
CA ALA A 61 -1.97 37.10 -6.07
C ALA A 61 -1.70 38.51 -5.54
N HIS A 62 -2.23 38.89 -4.37
CA HIS A 62 -2.02 40.21 -3.77
C HIS A 62 -1.06 40.14 -2.58
N PRO A 63 -0.13 41.08 -2.45
CA PRO A 63 0.85 41.10 -1.37
C PRO A 63 0.24 41.42 0.01
N SER A 64 -1.03 41.82 0.09
CA SER A 64 -1.68 42.19 1.34
C SER A 64 -2.99 41.40 1.52
N LEU A 65 -3.18 40.85 2.71
CA LEU A 65 -4.46 40.27 3.14
C LEU A 65 -5.41 41.35 3.62
N SER A 66 -6.73 41.19 3.36
CA SER A 66 -7.71 42.05 4.02
C SER A 66 -7.65 41.82 5.54
N ALA A 67 -7.81 42.89 6.33
CA ALA A 67 -7.82 42.82 7.79
C ALA A 67 -8.78 41.74 8.34
N ARG A 68 -9.87 41.47 7.64
CA ARG A 68 -10.87 40.47 8.01
C ARG A 68 -10.38 39.04 7.80
N ILE A 69 -9.69 38.76 6.70
CA ILE A 69 -9.08 37.45 6.47
C ILE A 69 -7.94 37.21 7.45
N ALA A 70 -7.10 38.19 7.70
CA ALA A 70 -6.04 38.12 8.70
C ALA A 70 -6.59 37.82 10.10
N GLN A 71 -7.74 38.38 10.46
CA GLN A 71 -8.44 38.08 11.72
C GLN A 71 -8.94 36.65 11.77
N ASP A 72 -9.53 36.14 10.68
CA ASP A 72 -9.98 34.74 10.60
C ASP A 72 -8.82 33.74 10.70
N LEU A 73 -7.74 34.01 10.00
CA LEU A 73 -6.53 33.16 10.04
C LEU A 73 -5.90 33.16 11.45
N ARG A 74 -5.82 34.32 12.12
CA ARG A 74 -5.37 34.39 13.52
C ARG A 74 -6.27 33.56 14.46
N ALA A 75 -7.58 33.65 14.30
CA ALA A 75 -8.53 32.87 15.11
C ALA A 75 -8.41 31.36 14.84
N LEU A 76 -8.21 30.95 13.57
CA LEU A 76 -8.00 29.56 13.20
C LEU A 76 -6.67 29.04 13.76
N ARG A 77 -5.58 29.80 13.69
CA ARG A 77 -4.30 29.46 14.30
C ARG A 77 -4.42 29.29 15.81
N GLY A 78 -5.10 30.22 16.47
CA GLY A 78 -5.39 30.12 17.93
C GLY A 78 -6.30 28.95 18.30
N SER A 79 -7.01 28.36 17.35
CA SER A 79 -7.82 27.13 17.53
C SER A 79 -7.09 25.83 17.11
N GLY A 80 -5.79 25.90 16.87
CA GLY A 80 -4.96 24.74 16.56
C GLY A 80 -4.88 24.36 15.06
N MET A 81 -5.13 25.30 14.13
CA MET A 81 -4.93 25.08 12.68
C MET A 81 -3.58 25.62 12.22
N ALA A 82 -2.81 24.81 11.49
CA ALA A 82 -1.63 25.31 10.81
C ALA A 82 -2.03 26.23 9.65
N ILE A 83 -1.30 27.32 9.49
CA ILE A 83 -1.57 28.32 8.45
C ILE A 83 -0.35 28.42 7.55
N ALA A 84 -0.55 28.36 6.25
CA ALA A 84 0.45 28.76 5.28
C ALA A 84 -0.11 29.86 4.38
N TRP A 85 0.68 30.90 4.18
CA TRP A 85 0.33 31.98 3.29
C TRP A 85 1.42 32.16 2.23
N MET A 86 1.00 32.12 0.97
CA MET A 86 1.85 32.33 -0.17
C MET A 86 1.41 33.56 -0.93
N ALA A 87 2.29 34.53 -1.10
CA ALA A 87 2.01 35.75 -1.84
C ALA A 87 3.29 36.33 -2.51
N PRO A 88 3.18 37.10 -3.61
CA PRO A 88 4.31 37.82 -4.16
C PRO A 88 4.77 38.87 -3.14
N ALA A 89 6.03 38.81 -2.70
CA ALA A 89 6.63 39.72 -1.73
C ALA A 89 5.76 39.92 -0.45
N PRO A 90 5.69 38.91 0.45
CA PRO A 90 4.96 39.05 1.71
C PRO A 90 5.54 40.20 2.56
N PRO A 91 4.69 40.93 3.32
CA PRO A 91 5.15 42.06 4.14
C PRO A 91 6.17 41.61 5.20
N GLY A 92 7.19 42.44 5.43
CA GLY A 92 8.33 42.11 6.30
C GLY A 92 8.01 41.93 7.79
N ASP A 93 6.84 42.33 8.28
CA ASP A 93 6.42 42.13 9.66
C ASP A 93 5.11 41.35 9.76
N LEU A 94 5.26 40.06 9.58
CA LEU A 94 4.16 39.08 9.61
C LEU A 94 3.69 38.73 11.01
N THR A 95 4.55 38.93 12.01
CA THR A 95 4.22 38.67 13.42
C THR A 95 3.16 39.64 13.92
N GLU A 96 3.19 40.89 13.42
CA GLU A 96 2.17 41.87 13.70
C GLU A 96 0.80 41.52 13.09
N TRP A 97 0.80 40.87 11.90
CA TRP A 97 -0.43 40.53 11.15
C TRP A 97 -1.08 39.23 11.58
N LEU A 98 -0.30 38.20 11.87
CA LEU A 98 -0.80 36.82 12.12
C LEU A 98 -0.52 36.30 13.52
N GLY A 99 0.10 37.10 14.38
CA GLY A 99 0.49 36.79 15.76
C GLY A 99 1.86 36.10 15.79
N GLY A 100 2.69 36.54 16.73
CA GLY A 100 4.04 36.00 16.98
C GLY A 100 4.06 34.55 17.49
N PRO A 101 5.26 34.07 17.90
CA PRO A 101 5.40 32.78 18.55
C PRO A 101 4.47 32.71 19.79
N ALA A 102 3.64 31.70 19.81
CA ALA A 102 2.78 31.43 20.97
C ALA A 102 3.01 29.98 21.41
N PRO A 103 3.05 29.72 22.74
CA PRO A 103 3.47 28.41 23.28
C PRO A 103 2.70 27.19 22.75
N ASP A 104 1.45 27.38 22.32
CA ASP A 104 0.58 26.30 21.83
C ASP A 104 0.04 26.55 20.40
N ALA A 105 0.55 27.53 19.68
CA ALA A 105 0.09 27.83 18.35
C ALA A 105 0.77 26.93 17.31
N PRO A 106 0.02 26.30 16.40
CA PRO A 106 0.59 25.52 15.31
C PRO A 106 1.39 26.41 14.36
N ALA A 107 2.17 25.77 13.50
CA ALA A 107 3.07 26.44 12.57
C ALA A 107 2.36 27.47 11.71
N LEU A 108 2.99 28.61 11.56
CA LEU A 108 2.70 29.61 10.53
C LEU A 108 3.84 29.53 9.52
N ILE A 109 3.54 29.24 8.27
CA ILE A 109 4.48 29.26 7.16
C ILE A 109 4.14 30.41 6.25
N VAL A 110 5.13 31.19 5.89
CA VAL A 110 4.96 32.26 4.93
C VAL A 110 6.00 32.11 3.85
N ALA A 111 5.55 32.01 2.62
CA ALA A 111 6.41 31.81 1.47
C ALA A 111 6.17 32.89 0.41
N ASP A 112 7.25 33.30 -0.24
CA ASP A 112 7.16 34.09 -1.48
C ASP A 112 6.72 33.12 -2.61
N SER A 113 5.62 33.44 -3.26
CA SER A 113 5.11 32.63 -4.38
C SER A 113 6.03 32.66 -5.63
N ARG A 114 7.11 33.44 -5.61
CA ARG A 114 8.13 33.55 -6.67
C ARG A 114 9.37 32.65 -6.41
N GLY A 115 9.38 31.85 -5.34
CA GLY A 115 10.46 30.91 -5.07
C GLY A 115 11.62 31.44 -4.23
N SER A 116 11.51 32.61 -3.62
CA SER A 116 12.63 33.29 -3.03
C SER A 116 12.92 33.04 -1.56
N GLY A 117 12.03 32.38 -0.85
CA GLY A 117 12.21 32.07 0.56
C GLY A 117 10.93 31.78 1.28
N ALA A 118 11.03 31.06 2.37
CA ALA A 118 9.92 30.86 3.29
C ALA A 118 10.41 30.99 4.74
N LEU A 119 9.52 31.47 5.58
CA LEU A 119 9.72 31.58 7.02
C LEU A 119 8.70 30.71 7.71
N ALA A 120 9.13 29.91 8.67
CA ALA A 120 8.23 29.27 9.62
C ALA A 120 8.29 29.95 10.98
N VAL A 121 7.15 30.20 11.55
CA VAL A 121 7.00 30.70 12.91
C VAL A 121 6.30 29.65 13.74
N ASP A 122 6.99 29.08 14.71
CA ASP A 122 6.45 28.08 15.63
C ASP A 122 6.84 28.40 17.09
N GLN A 123 6.66 27.43 17.95
CA GLN A 123 6.96 27.56 19.40
C GLN A 123 8.43 27.87 19.70
N SER A 124 9.36 27.51 18.82
CA SER A 124 10.79 27.73 18.99
C SER A 124 11.27 29.10 18.49
N GLY A 125 10.40 29.82 17.80
CA GLY A 125 10.71 31.14 17.21
C GLY A 125 10.48 31.14 15.71
N THR A 126 11.14 32.08 15.03
CA THR A 126 11.12 32.19 13.58
C THR A 126 12.33 31.47 13.01
N CYS A 127 12.12 30.55 12.08
CA CYS A 127 13.21 29.91 11.34
C CYS A 127 13.01 30.10 9.83
N GLU A 128 14.12 30.30 9.15
CA GLU A 128 14.14 30.30 7.67
C GLU A 128 14.00 28.86 7.18
N LEU A 129 13.14 28.66 6.19
CA LEU A 129 12.93 27.35 5.58
C LEU A 129 13.63 27.28 4.23
N GLU A 130 14.51 26.32 4.09
CA GLU A 130 15.01 25.94 2.78
C GLU A 130 13.94 25.07 2.10
N LEU A 131 13.15 25.66 1.20
CA LEU A 131 12.17 24.96 0.38
C LEU A 131 12.78 24.37 -0.88
N SER A 132 14.06 24.65 -1.17
CA SER A 132 14.77 24.33 -2.40
C SER A 132 15.93 23.33 -2.20
N ARG A 133 16.38 22.75 -3.31
CA ARG A 133 17.56 21.85 -3.34
C ARG A 133 18.86 22.61 -3.16
N PRO A 134 19.83 22.14 -2.34
CA PRO A 134 21.03 22.88 -1.97
C PRO A 134 22.14 22.98 -3.03
N ASP A 135 21.96 22.47 -4.25
CA ASP A 135 23.06 22.21 -5.16
C ASP A 135 23.28 23.24 -6.30
N THR A 136 22.55 24.36 -6.33
CA THR A 136 22.75 25.35 -7.38
C THR A 136 23.21 26.69 -6.80
N ASP A 137 24.42 27.05 -7.16
CA ASP A 137 25.13 28.25 -6.71
C ASP A 137 24.42 29.53 -7.19
N ALA A 138 24.14 30.47 -6.28
CA ALA A 138 23.64 31.80 -6.59
C ALA A 138 24.50 32.54 -7.65
N ALA A 139 25.80 32.22 -7.74
CA ALA A 139 26.69 32.68 -8.76
C ALA A 139 26.34 32.18 -10.17
N SER A 140 25.73 31.00 -10.29
CA SER A 140 25.26 30.43 -11.58
C SER A 140 24.04 31.19 -12.09
N LEU A 141 23.09 31.51 -11.21
CA LEU A 141 21.93 32.33 -11.53
C LEU A 141 22.36 33.75 -11.95
N ASP A 142 23.31 34.32 -11.23
CA ASP A 142 23.87 35.62 -11.55
C ASP A 142 24.53 35.63 -12.94
N ARG A 143 25.32 34.61 -13.27
CA ARG A 143 25.90 34.42 -14.60
C ARG A 143 24.82 34.25 -15.68
N ALA A 144 23.73 33.54 -15.38
CA ALA A 144 22.61 33.36 -16.32
C ALA A 144 21.93 34.70 -16.64
N GLY A 145 21.64 35.52 -15.62
CA GLY A 145 21.05 36.84 -15.81
C GLY A 145 21.97 37.79 -16.63
N GLN A 146 23.28 37.78 -16.35
CA GLN A 146 24.24 38.56 -17.10
C GLN A 146 24.39 38.10 -18.55
N ALA A 147 24.36 36.80 -18.79
CA ALA A 147 24.45 36.22 -20.12
C ALA A 147 23.19 36.50 -20.93
N LEU A 148 22.00 36.45 -20.32
CA LEU A 148 20.74 36.77 -20.97
C LEU A 148 20.67 38.26 -21.33
N ALA A 149 21.04 39.15 -20.40
CA ALA A 149 21.07 40.60 -20.66
C ALA A 149 22.02 40.94 -21.81
N ARG A 150 23.21 40.35 -21.87
CA ARG A 150 24.17 40.51 -23.00
C ARG A 150 23.54 39.98 -24.29
N ARG A 151 22.94 38.82 -24.29
CA ARG A 151 22.33 38.22 -25.48
C ARG A 151 21.18 39.06 -26.04
N LEU A 152 20.39 39.66 -25.16
CA LEU A 152 19.30 40.57 -25.54
C LEU A 152 19.87 41.88 -26.13
N ALA A 153 20.94 42.41 -25.52
CA ALA A 153 21.63 43.60 -26.06
C ALA A 153 22.23 43.33 -27.45
N ASP A 154 22.80 42.16 -27.72
CA ASP A 154 23.28 41.73 -29.04
C ASP A 154 22.16 41.68 -30.08
N LEU A 155 20.93 41.43 -29.66
CA LEU A 155 19.72 41.44 -30.50
C LEU A 155 19.08 42.83 -30.60
N GLY A 156 19.72 43.87 -30.04
CA GLY A 156 19.20 45.22 -30.07
C GLY A 156 18.03 45.48 -29.09
N ILE A 157 17.83 44.62 -28.12
CA ILE A 157 16.82 44.78 -27.07
C ILE A 157 17.51 45.32 -25.83
N PRO A 158 17.38 46.62 -25.50
CA PRO A 158 17.96 47.18 -24.28
C PRO A 158 17.34 46.48 -23.06
N SER A 159 18.20 46.01 -22.18
CA SER A 159 17.79 45.33 -20.94
C SER A 159 18.77 45.57 -19.83
N SER A 160 18.29 45.61 -18.61
CA SER A 160 19.10 45.73 -17.41
C SER A 160 18.82 44.58 -16.48
N ARG A 161 19.85 44.18 -15.77
CA ARG A 161 19.70 43.18 -14.70
C ARG A 161 18.97 43.82 -13.53
N THR A 162 17.91 43.18 -13.06
CA THR A 162 17.27 43.50 -11.78
C THR A 162 17.60 42.40 -10.78
N LEU A 163 17.98 42.82 -9.58
CA LEU A 163 18.07 41.85 -8.50
C LEU A 163 16.65 41.36 -8.22
N GLY A 164 16.46 40.08 -8.15
CA GLY A 164 15.29 39.52 -7.53
C GLY A 164 15.12 40.11 -6.12
N PRO A 165 13.92 40.16 -5.56
CA PRO A 165 13.72 40.64 -4.19
C PRO A 165 14.76 40.02 -3.25
N ALA A 166 15.25 40.73 -2.26
CA ALA A 166 16.31 40.30 -1.35
C ALA A 166 15.96 38.93 -0.76
N GLY A 167 16.80 37.90 -1.01
CA GLY A 167 16.59 36.51 -0.58
C GLY A 167 16.18 35.54 -1.69
N THR A 168 16.17 35.91 -2.98
CA THR A 168 15.70 35.06 -4.08
C THR A 168 16.78 34.15 -4.66
N LEU A 169 16.48 32.88 -4.89
CA LEU A 169 17.21 31.95 -5.76
C LEU A 169 16.85 32.16 -7.25
N GLY A 170 16.66 33.39 -7.66
CA GLY A 170 16.34 33.77 -9.03
C GLY A 170 17.00 35.11 -9.42
N VAL A 171 17.22 35.30 -10.73
CA VAL A 171 17.68 36.56 -11.31
C VAL A 171 16.65 37.11 -12.28
N GLY A 172 16.35 38.39 -12.18
CA GLY A 172 15.50 39.10 -13.13
C GLY A 172 16.34 39.84 -14.20
N VAL A 173 15.87 39.82 -15.44
CA VAL A 173 16.35 40.67 -16.52
C VAL A 173 15.20 41.54 -16.99
N GLU A 174 15.28 42.83 -16.70
CA GLU A 174 14.25 43.82 -17.06
C GLU A 174 14.53 44.36 -18.47
N LEU A 175 13.53 44.21 -19.35
CA LEU A 175 13.58 44.85 -20.67
C LEU A 175 13.27 46.32 -20.52
N ALA A 176 14.06 47.20 -21.19
CA ALA A 176 13.85 48.62 -21.13
C ALA A 176 12.47 48.97 -21.71
N TRP A 177 11.63 49.56 -20.89
CA TRP A 177 10.28 49.99 -21.22
C TRP A 177 10.11 51.49 -20.87
N ASP A 178 9.51 52.24 -21.77
CA ASP A 178 9.23 53.67 -21.49
C ASP A 178 8.14 53.75 -20.39
N PRO A 179 8.47 54.28 -19.21
CA PRO A 179 7.52 54.35 -18.11
C PRO A 179 6.31 55.25 -18.38
N ALA A 180 6.39 56.13 -19.41
CA ALA A 180 5.28 56.95 -19.85
C ALA A 180 4.26 56.21 -20.72
N VAL A 181 4.58 54.97 -21.16
CA VAL A 181 3.70 54.16 -22.00
C VAL A 181 3.13 53.01 -21.16
N PRO A 182 1.78 52.84 -21.05
CA PRO A 182 1.22 51.72 -20.36
C PRO A 182 1.72 50.40 -20.93
N PHE A 183 2.21 49.50 -20.06
CA PHE A 183 2.67 48.22 -20.47
C PHE A 183 1.52 47.39 -21.09
N THR A 184 1.74 46.88 -22.31
CA THR A 184 0.79 45.99 -22.97
C THR A 184 1.53 44.81 -23.62
N ARG A 185 0.87 43.65 -23.67
CA ARG A 185 1.41 42.42 -24.32
C ARG A 185 1.68 42.63 -25.81
N SER A 186 0.87 43.45 -26.48
CA SER A 186 1.10 43.79 -27.89
C SER A 186 2.30 44.73 -28.05
N GLY A 187 2.59 45.57 -27.05
CA GLY A 187 3.78 46.37 -26.98
C GLY A 187 5.04 45.53 -26.78
N LEU A 188 5.00 44.59 -25.83
CA LEU A 188 6.08 43.63 -25.63
C LEU A 188 6.34 42.81 -26.90
N GLY A 189 5.28 42.30 -27.55
CA GLY A 189 5.41 41.54 -28.78
C GLY A 189 6.09 42.35 -29.92
N ARG A 190 5.85 43.65 -30.01
CA ARG A 190 6.56 44.55 -31.00
C ARG A 190 8.02 44.70 -30.64
N LEU A 191 8.35 45.02 -29.37
CA LEU A 191 9.72 45.12 -28.89
C LEU A 191 10.54 43.86 -29.19
N LEU A 192 9.98 42.69 -28.93
CA LEU A 192 10.62 41.42 -29.21
C LEU A 192 10.81 41.21 -30.74
N HIS A 193 9.80 41.57 -31.55
CA HIS A 193 9.85 41.42 -32.98
C HIS A 193 10.89 42.32 -33.62
N GLU A 194 11.06 43.55 -33.13
CA GLU A 194 12.11 44.49 -33.53
C GLU A 194 13.52 43.93 -33.24
N GLY A 195 13.67 43.17 -32.12
CA GLY A 195 14.89 42.44 -31.80
C GLY A 195 15.03 41.07 -32.47
N GLY A 196 14.12 40.71 -33.39
CA GLY A 196 14.17 39.43 -34.11
C GLY A 196 13.69 38.23 -33.27
N ILE A 197 13.03 38.47 -32.13
CA ILE A 197 12.43 37.37 -31.29
C ILE A 197 10.95 37.26 -31.65
N PRO A 198 10.48 36.12 -32.18
CA PRO A 198 9.11 35.97 -32.69
C PRO A 198 7.99 36.08 -31.64
N GLY A 199 8.34 36.08 -30.34
CA GLY A 199 7.37 36.26 -29.25
C GLY A 199 7.88 35.80 -27.90
N VAL A 200 7.03 35.89 -26.86
CA VAL A 200 7.36 35.59 -25.46
C VAL A 200 7.83 34.15 -25.26
N SER A 201 7.27 33.19 -25.99
CA SER A 201 7.71 31.80 -25.91
C SER A 201 9.13 31.56 -26.41
N HIS A 202 9.56 32.31 -27.40
CA HIS A 202 10.94 32.27 -27.92
C HIS A 202 11.91 33.00 -26.97
N LEU A 203 11.46 34.08 -26.34
CA LEU A 203 12.21 34.74 -25.28
C LEU A 203 12.44 33.82 -24.08
N SER A 204 11.40 33.11 -23.65
CA SER A 204 11.53 32.08 -22.60
C SER A 204 12.48 30.96 -23.02
N GLY A 205 12.39 30.51 -24.28
CA GLY A 205 13.30 29.49 -24.83
C GLY A 205 14.76 29.94 -24.84
N LEU A 206 15.01 31.18 -25.23
CA LEU A 206 16.32 31.80 -25.22
C LEU A 206 16.88 31.88 -23.78
N ALA A 207 16.05 32.27 -22.82
CA ALA A 207 16.47 32.34 -21.43
C ALA A 207 16.80 30.93 -20.84
N VAL A 208 16.03 29.90 -21.20
CA VAL A 208 16.32 28.50 -20.84
C VAL A 208 17.65 28.05 -21.46
N GLU A 209 17.89 28.35 -22.74
CA GLU A 209 19.13 27.99 -23.42
C GLU A 209 20.33 28.65 -22.78
N VAL A 210 20.25 29.95 -22.52
CA VAL A 210 21.33 30.73 -21.86
C VAL A 210 21.60 30.20 -20.44
N ALA A 211 20.57 29.89 -19.68
CA ALA A 211 20.73 29.32 -18.34
C ALA A 211 21.43 27.97 -18.35
N ARG A 212 21.09 27.09 -19.30
CA ARG A 212 21.76 25.79 -19.47
C ARG A 212 23.25 25.96 -19.89
N GLN A 213 23.56 26.91 -20.73
CA GLN A 213 24.94 27.19 -21.14
C GLN A 213 25.84 27.60 -19.97
N VAL A 214 25.30 28.14 -18.90
CA VAL A 214 26.07 28.53 -17.70
C VAL A 214 25.96 27.48 -16.56
N GLY A 215 25.41 26.29 -16.84
CA GLY A 215 25.44 25.16 -15.93
C GLY A 215 24.20 25.01 -15.05
N ILE A 216 23.06 25.56 -15.46
CA ILE A 216 21.76 25.32 -14.80
C ILE A 216 21.02 24.28 -15.62
N ASP A 217 20.93 23.07 -15.11
CA ASP A 217 20.38 21.90 -15.86
C ASP A 217 18.87 21.99 -16.10
N GLU A 218 18.09 22.47 -15.13
CA GLU A 218 16.64 22.61 -15.21
C GLU A 218 16.17 24.03 -14.83
N PRO A 219 16.47 25.08 -15.65
CA PRO A 219 16.08 26.42 -15.34
C PRO A 219 14.56 26.63 -15.49
N ARG A 220 13.95 27.32 -14.55
CA ARG A 220 12.57 27.78 -14.65
C ARG A 220 12.55 29.22 -15.13
N VAL A 221 11.85 29.48 -16.20
CA VAL A 221 11.78 30.81 -16.77
C VAL A 221 10.36 31.32 -16.80
N VAL A 222 10.16 32.48 -16.20
CA VAL A 222 8.87 33.18 -16.18
C VAL A 222 9.06 34.58 -16.78
N VAL A 223 8.16 34.99 -17.67
CA VAL A 223 8.11 36.30 -18.22
C VAL A 223 6.88 37.03 -17.69
N GLU A 224 7.12 38.00 -16.81
CA GLU A 224 6.07 38.83 -16.21
C GLU A 224 6.34 40.29 -16.58
N ASP A 225 5.32 40.93 -17.17
CA ASP A 225 5.43 42.32 -17.69
C ASP A 225 6.65 42.46 -18.62
N ASN A 226 7.57 43.32 -18.27
CA ASN A 226 8.83 43.56 -18.99
C ASN A 226 10.04 42.84 -18.33
N VAL A 227 9.84 41.92 -17.42
CA VAL A 227 10.92 41.21 -16.71
C VAL A 227 10.93 39.74 -17.06
N VAL A 228 12.10 39.21 -17.39
CA VAL A 228 12.35 37.77 -17.56
C VAL A 228 13.01 37.26 -16.30
N TYR A 229 12.32 36.42 -15.54
CA TYR A 229 12.90 35.78 -14.36
C TYR A 229 13.47 34.41 -14.75
N ILE A 230 14.69 34.14 -14.31
CA ILE A 230 15.31 32.82 -14.36
C ILE A 230 15.48 32.37 -12.92
N GLY A 231 14.80 31.29 -12.55
CA GLY A 231 14.86 30.68 -11.23
C GLY A 231 15.09 29.20 -11.34
N LEU A 232 15.21 28.55 -10.19
CA LEU A 232 15.28 27.09 -10.07
C LEU A 232 13.93 26.47 -9.84
N GLU A 233 12.97 27.26 -9.37
CA GLU A 233 11.63 26.79 -8.97
C GLU A 233 10.54 27.73 -9.51
N ASP A 234 9.37 27.13 -9.77
CA ASP A 234 8.16 27.92 -10.06
C ASP A 234 7.25 28.02 -8.81
N ALA A 235 6.16 28.77 -8.92
CA ALA A 235 5.20 28.91 -7.81
C ALA A 235 4.55 27.58 -7.44
N GLY A 236 4.53 26.58 -8.34
CA GLY A 236 4.09 25.23 -8.05
C GLY A 236 5.07 24.49 -7.17
N ASP A 237 6.38 24.60 -7.44
CA ASP A 237 7.44 23.98 -6.63
C ASP A 237 7.44 24.55 -5.20
N VAL A 238 7.22 25.85 -5.05
CA VAL A 238 7.06 26.51 -3.72
C VAL A 238 5.84 25.97 -2.99
N ALA A 239 4.72 25.80 -3.68
CA ALA A 239 3.52 25.21 -3.08
C ALA A 239 3.76 23.76 -2.63
N VAL A 240 4.52 22.97 -3.42
CA VAL A 240 4.99 21.63 -3.05
C VAL A 240 5.83 21.70 -1.79
N GLY A 241 6.82 22.58 -1.73
CA GLY A 241 7.68 22.77 -0.57
C GLY A 241 6.91 23.15 0.70
N VAL A 242 5.96 24.08 0.59
CA VAL A 242 5.06 24.47 1.70
C VAL A 242 4.21 23.29 2.18
N LEU A 243 3.63 22.54 1.26
CA LEU A 243 2.83 21.35 1.61
C LEU A 243 3.69 20.25 2.23
N GLN A 244 4.90 20.04 1.74
CA GLN A 244 5.87 19.13 2.33
C GLN A 244 6.28 19.58 3.74
N GLU A 245 6.44 20.88 3.99
CA GLU A 245 6.75 21.40 5.31
C GLU A 245 5.58 21.23 6.27
N LEU A 246 4.34 21.49 5.85
CA LEU A 246 3.15 21.17 6.63
C LEU A 246 3.09 19.67 6.96
N TRP A 247 3.45 18.85 6.00
CA TRP A 247 3.50 17.39 6.19
C TRP A 247 4.62 16.97 7.15
N ARG A 248 5.82 17.55 7.04
CA ARG A 248 6.91 17.33 8.03
C ARG A 248 6.47 17.70 9.45
N ARG A 249 5.58 18.65 9.61
CA ARG A 249 4.97 19.08 10.88
C ARG A 249 3.75 18.25 11.28
N GLY A 250 3.49 17.12 10.60
CA GLY A 250 2.46 16.16 10.98
C GLY A 250 1.06 16.47 10.44
N VAL A 251 0.91 17.47 9.57
CA VAL A 251 -0.38 17.75 8.92
C VAL A 251 -0.60 16.79 7.76
N ASP A 252 -1.71 16.07 7.77
CA ASP A 252 -2.10 15.20 6.67
C ASP A 252 -2.45 16.03 5.43
N PRO A 253 -1.84 15.79 4.25
CA PRO A 253 -2.15 16.55 3.03
C PRO A 253 -3.65 16.58 2.69
N ARG A 254 -4.38 15.53 3.01
CA ARG A 254 -5.84 15.47 2.81
C ARG A 254 -6.60 16.37 3.75
N ALA A 255 -6.05 16.68 4.90
CA ALA A 255 -6.59 17.63 5.86
C ALA A 255 -6.13 19.07 5.57
N VAL A 256 -5.52 19.34 4.43
CA VAL A 256 -5.13 20.66 3.97
C VAL A 256 -6.21 21.25 3.05
N LEU A 257 -6.64 22.45 3.34
CA LEU A 257 -7.49 23.25 2.49
C LEU A 257 -6.62 24.30 1.78
N THR A 258 -6.43 24.17 0.48
CA THR A 258 -5.72 25.15 -0.34
C THR A 258 -6.72 26.10 -0.99
N VAL A 259 -6.64 27.38 -0.66
CA VAL A 259 -7.49 28.44 -1.20
C VAL A 259 -6.62 29.31 -2.11
N VAL A 260 -6.98 29.39 -3.39
CA VAL A 260 -6.28 30.20 -4.39
C VAL A 260 -7.15 31.39 -4.76
N ASP A 261 -6.67 32.61 -4.51
CA ASP A 261 -7.37 33.88 -4.80
C ASP A 261 -6.65 34.69 -5.89
N GLY A 262 -7.42 35.31 -6.76
CA GLY A 262 -6.95 36.34 -7.65
C GLY A 262 -6.33 35.90 -8.98
N TRP A 263 -6.77 34.83 -9.56
CA TRP A 263 -6.30 34.41 -10.87
C TRP A 263 -7.02 35.14 -12.02
N SER A 264 -6.74 36.40 -12.20
CA SER A 264 -7.16 37.18 -13.38
C SER A 264 -5.91 37.63 -14.16
N GLY A 265 -5.50 36.86 -15.16
CA GLY A 265 -4.62 37.45 -16.16
C GLY A 265 -3.43 36.68 -16.71
N VAL A 266 -3.20 35.41 -16.44
CA VAL A 266 -2.19 34.64 -17.16
C VAL A 266 -2.85 33.71 -18.19
N PRO A 267 -2.63 33.89 -19.51
CA PRO A 267 -3.28 33.12 -20.58
C PRO A 267 -2.61 31.80 -20.90
N HIS A 268 -1.59 31.40 -20.21
CA HIS A 268 -1.03 30.06 -20.36
C HIS A 268 -1.58 29.17 -19.24
N ARG A 269 -2.23 28.06 -19.63
CA ARG A 269 -2.77 27.02 -18.77
C ARG A 269 -2.09 27.05 -17.42
N PRO A 270 -2.81 27.31 -16.33
CA PRO A 270 -2.38 26.72 -15.10
C PRO A 270 -2.38 25.23 -15.41
N ALA A 271 -1.25 24.60 -15.54
CA ALA A 271 -1.17 23.23 -15.14
C ALA A 271 -1.95 23.21 -13.82
N PRO A 272 -2.95 22.33 -13.62
CA PRO A 272 -3.43 22.13 -12.27
C PRO A 272 -2.15 22.06 -11.43
N VAL A 273 -2.13 22.70 -10.25
CA VAL A 273 -1.05 22.52 -9.29
C VAL A 273 -1.11 21.05 -8.94
N VAL A 274 -0.61 20.24 -9.84
CA VAL A 274 -0.40 18.82 -9.70
C VAL A 274 0.92 18.76 -8.99
N VAL A 275 0.81 18.94 -7.69
CA VAL A 275 1.86 18.51 -6.79
C VAL A 275 1.94 17.01 -7.02
N PRO A 276 2.99 16.45 -7.66
CA PRO A 276 3.04 15.05 -8.02
C PRO A 276 2.76 14.13 -6.83
N ASP A 277 3.14 14.54 -5.63
CA ASP A 277 2.98 13.81 -4.38
C ASP A 277 1.78 14.27 -3.52
N VAL A 278 0.97 15.25 -3.95
CA VAL A 278 -0.09 15.86 -3.13
C VAL A 278 -1.41 16.03 -3.91
N ARG A 279 -1.74 15.09 -4.78
CA ARG A 279 -3.02 15.06 -5.54
C ARG A 279 -4.29 15.07 -4.68
N GLU A 280 -4.15 15.12 -3.37
CA GLU A 280 -5.23 14.89 -2.42
C GLU A 280 -5.60 16.07 -1.55
N THR A 281 -4.94 17.22 -1.67
CA THR A 281 -5.39 18.44 -1.01
C THR A 281 -6.68 18.93 -1.64
N THR A 282 -7.59 19.42 -0.79
CA THR A 282 -8.80 20.08 -1.30
C THR A 282 -8.45 21.47 -1.80
N VAL A 283 -8.47 21.68 -3.11
CA VAL A 283 -8.17 22.96 -3.74
C VAL A 283 -9.48 23.70 -4.03
N VAL A 284 -9.55 24.96 -3.61
CA VAL A 284 -10.67 25.87 -3.88
C VAL A 284 -10.16 27.09 -4.61
N LEU A 285 -10.65 27.28 -5.84
CA LEU A 285 -10.39 28.47 -6.64
C LEU A 285 -11.44 29.53 -6.34
N VAL A 286 -11.02 30.70 -5.91
CA VAL A 286 -11.90 31.86 -5.65
C VAL A 286 -11.66 32.92 -6.72
N ASN A 287 -12.75 33.41 -7.32
CA ASN A 287 -12.70 34.39 -8.44
C ASN A 287 -12.07 33.89 -9.76
N GLY A 288 -11.94 32.59 -9.96
CA GLY A 288 -11.54 32.01 -11.23
C GLY A 288 -12.58 32.26 -12.33
N GLY A 289 -12.15 32.73 -13.49
CA GLY A 289 -13.02 32.94 -14.65
C GLY A 289 -13.72 31.66 -15.11
N ARG A 290 -14.68 31.73 -16.03
CA ARG A 290 -15.65 30.73 -16.54
C ARG A 290 -15.08 29.36 -17.04
N ARG A 291 -14.03 28.80 -16.45
CA ARG A 291 -13.52 27.47 -16.83
C ARG A 291 -13.75 26.50 -15.68
N SER A 292 -14.25 25.32 -16.02
CA SER A 292 -14.44 24.21 -15.07
C SER A 292 -13.11 23.86 -14.39
N PRO A 293 -13.09 23.76 -13.05
CA PRO A 293 -11.96 23.20 -12.33
C PRO A 293 -11.76 21.74 -12.72
N GLY A 294 -10.53 21.29 -12.74
CA GLY A 294 -10.21 19.87 -12.94
C GLY A 294 -10.80 18.96 -11.84
N PRO A 295 -10.75 17.64 -11.99
CA PRO A 295 -11.21 16.71 -10.97
C PRO A 295 -10.52 16.98 -9.63
N GLY A 296 -11.31 17.15 -8.55
CA GLY A 296 -10.81 17.40 -7.20
C GLY A 296 -10.69 18.89 -6.81
N ALA A 297 -10.95 19.85 -7.71
CA ALA A 297 -10.94 21.27 -7.39
C ALA A 297 -12.35 21.86 -7.37
N GLY A 298 -12.72 22.58 -6.31
CA GLY A 298 -13.96 23.34 -6.21
C GLY A 298 -13.77 24.79 -6.72
N ALA A 299 -14.73 25.32 -7.49
CA ALA A 299 -14.73 26.74 -7.85
C ALA A 299 -15.80 27.49 -7.05
N LEU A 300 -15.42 28.60 -6.42
CA LEU A 300 -16.32 29.48 -5.70
C LEU A 300 -16.32 30.87 -6.33
N THR A 301 -17.50 31.44 -6.51
CA THR A 301 -17.68 32.85 -6.89
C THR A 301 -18.01 33.67 -5.64
N GLY A 302 -17.51 34.93 -5.55
CA GLY A 302 -17.83 35.84 -4.44
C GLY A 302 -16.63 36.41 -3.69
N GLY A 303 -15.40 36.23 -4.18
CA GLY A 303 -14.20 36.91 -3.69
C GLY A 303 -13.95 36.74 -2.20
N VAL A 304 -13.32 37.77 -1.60
CA VAL A 304 -12.95 37.86 -0.18
C VAL A 304 -14.06 37.43 0.78
N ALA A 305 -15.35 37.79 0.46
CA ALA A 305 -16.48 37.39 1.30
C ALA A 305 -16.67 35.85 1.36
N ARG A 306 -16.34 35.16 0.29
CA ARG A 306 -16.43 33.70 0.20
C ARG A 306 -15.28 33.04 0.94
N ILE A 307 -14.08 33.56 0.86
CA ILE A 307 -12.93 33.11 1.65
C ILE A 307 -13.26 33.27 3.14
N HIS A 308 -13.74 34.44 3.56
CA HIS A 308 -14.17 34.68 4.93
C HIS A 308 -15.24 33.68 5.40
N GLN A 309 -16.26 33.40 4.56
CA GLN A 309 -17.28 32.39 4.88
C GLN A 309 -16.64 30.98 5.11
N LEU A 310 -15.73 30.57 4.23
CA LEU A 310 -15.05 29.28 4.31
C LEU A 310 -14.20 29.16 5.59
N LEU A 311 -13.37 30.19 5.87
CA LEU A 311 -12.55 30.23 7.08
C LEU A 311 -13.41 30.30 8.35
N GLY A 312 -14.49 31.09 8.33
CA GLY A 312 -15.45 31.16 9.44
C GLY A 312 -16.19 29.85 9.69
N ASP A 313 -16.46 29.04 8.65
CA ASP A 313 -17.03 27.70 8.81
C ASP A 313 -16.03 26.76 9.48
N GLN A 314 -14.75 26.76 9.05
CA GLN A 314 -13.71 25.98 9.69
C GLN A 314 -13.51 26.37 11.16
N LEU A 315 -13.60 27.65 11.50
CA LEU A 315 -13.52 28.12 12.88
C LEU A 315 -14.72 27.64 13.73
N ARG A 316 -15.94 27.63 13.16
CA ARG A 316 -17.15 27.09 13.84
C ARG A 316 -17.00 25.59 14.10
N ARG A 317 -16.48 24.82 13.14
CA ARG A 317 -16.25 23.38 13.27
C ARG A 317 -15.24 23.08 14.36
N ARG A 318 -14.16 23.85 14.44
CA ARG A 318 -13.13 23.69 15.48
C ARG A 318 -13.63 23.99 16.89
N ARG A 319 -14.51 24.96 17.06
CA ARG A 319 -15.12 25.32 18.36
C ARG A 319 -16.12 24.27 18.85
N ARG A 320 -16.73 23.50 17.94
CA ARG A 320 -17.71 22.47 18.31
C ARG A 320 -17.07 21.16 18.77
N HIS A 321 -15.82 20.92 18.36
CA HIS A 321 -15.12 19.67 18.64
C HIS A 321 -13.76 20.00 19.26
N ALA A 322 -13.66 19.85 20.57
CA ALA A 322 -12.41 20.02 21.32
C ALA A 322 -11.37 18.91 21.01
N LEU A 323 -11.74 17.91 20.20
CA LEU A 323 -10.88 16.81 19.71
C LEU A 323 -11.11 16.64 18.21
N PRO A 324 -10.08 16.25 17.44
CA PRO A 324 -10.35 15.71 16.15
C PRO A 324 -11.20 14.44 16.36
N GLU A 325 -12.47 14.47 15.96
CA GLU A 325 -13.06 13.24 15.53
C GLU A 325 -12.08 12.66 14.51
N ALA A 326 -11.55 11.46 14.81
CA ALA A 326 -10.91 10.65 13.81
C ALA A 326 -11.85 10.72 12.61
N SER A 327 -11.38 11.33 11.54
CA SER A 327 -12.22 11.43 10.36
C SER A 327 -12.54 10.00 10.00
N SER A 328 -13.79 9.58 10.17
CA SER A 328 -14.29 8.31 9.66
C SER A 328 -14.11 8.37 8.14
N ARG A 329 -12.90 8.04 7.71
CA ARG A 329 -12.54 7.94 6.30
C ARG A 329 -13.02 6.57 5.90
N ALA A 330 -14.28 6.51 5.44
CA ALA A 330 -14.81 5.29 4.89
C ALA A 330 -13.75 4.63 3.99
N GLY A 331 -13.35 3.42 4.35
CA GLY A 331 -12.42 2.60 3.58
C GLY A 331 -10.92 2.82 3.82
N TRP A 332 -10.49 3.61 4.81
CA TRP A 332 -9.05 3.85 5.07
C TRP A 332 -8.61 3.67 6.51
N SER A 333 -9.49 3.31 7.40
CA SER A 333 -9.12 3.05 8.79
C SER A 333 -9.82 1.83 9.36
N LEU A 334 -9.11 1.09 10.20
CA LEU A 334 -9.64 0.04 11.05
C LEU A 334 -9.61 0.54 12.49
N CYS A 335 -10.79 0.67 13.11
CA CYS A 335 -10.95 1.15 14.47
C CYS A 335 -11.42 0.03 15.39
N ILE A 336 -10.75 -0.15 16.52
CA ILE A 336 -11.10 -1.08 17.59
C ILE A 336 -11.30 -0.30 18.89
N GLU A 337 -12.48 -0.42 19.47
CA GLU A 337 -12.86 0.23 20.72
C GLU A 337 -12.98 -0.80 21.85
N GLY A 338 -12.49 -0.43 23.02
CA GLY A 338 -12.51 -1.31 24.19
C GLY A 338 -11.31 -2.26 24.24
N PHE A 339 -11.37 -3.15 25.23
CA PHE A 339 -10.38 -4.19 25.48
C PHE A 339 -11.08 -5.44 25.99
N ASP A 340 -11.02 -6.51 25.24
CA ASP A 340 -11.46 -7.84 25.65
C ASP A 340 -10.26 -8.80 25.61
N PRO A 341 -9.84 -9.40 26.73
CA PRO A 341 -8.71 -10.35 26.73
C PRO A 341 -8.91 -11.56 25.84
N ALA A 342 -10.15 -11.96 25.55
CA ALA A 342 -10.46 -13.10 24.70
C ALA A 342 -10.15 -12.81 23.22
N ASP A 343 -10.43 -11.59 22.76
CA ASP A 343 -10.26 -11.18 21.37
C ASP A 343 -8.95 -10.43 21.13
N GLU A 344 -8.20 -10.09 22.19
CA GLU A 344 -7.06 -9.19 22.07
C GLU A 344 -5.98 -9.71 21.12
N ARG A 345 -5.73 -11.02 21.07
CA ARG A 345 -4.76 -11.59 20.12
C ARG A 345 -5.17 -11.40 18.66
N VAL A 346 -6.46 -11.46 18.37
CA VAL A 346 -7.01 -11.14 17.04
C VAL A 346 -6.77 -9.65 16.75
N HIS A 347 -7.10 -8.77 17.69
CA HIS A 347 -6.89 -7.32 17.54
C HIS A 347 -5.41 -6.95 17.36
N GLU A 348 -4.50 -7.62 18.07
CA GLU A 348 -3.05 -7.47 17.92
C GLU A 348 -2.58 -7.77 16.51
N ALA A 349 -3.12 -8.82 15.88
CA ALA A 349 -2.80 -9.19 14.51
C ALA A 349 -3.42 -8.22 13.48
N LEU A 350 -4.70 -7.88 13.65
CA LEU A 350 -5.40 -6.93 12.76
C LEU A 350 -4.75 -5.54 12.72
N LEU A 351 -4.22 -5.08 13.85
CA LEU A 351 -3.56 -3.78 13.99
C LEU A 351 -2.02 -3.85 13.88
N SER A 352 -1.48 -4.97 13.40
CA SER A 352 -0.03 -5.15 13.26
C SER A 352 0.57 -4.17 12.25
N LEU A 353 1.82 -3.79 12.50
CA LEU A 353 2.61 -2.86 11.68
C LEU A 353 3.87 -3.57 11.19
N ALA A 354 4.22 -3.36 9.93
CA ALA A 354 5.45 -3.93 9.37
C ALA A 354 6.03 -3.07 8.25
N ASP A 355 7.28 -3.34 7.87
CA ASP A 355 7.98 -2.70 6.75
C ASP A 355 8.67 -3.73 5.82
N GLY A 356 8.32 -5.01 5.96
CA GLY A 356 8.96 -6.12 5.26
C GLY A 356 10.26 -6.60 5.89
N HIS A 357 10.84 -5.88 6.86
CA HIS A 357 12.04 -6.29 7.61
C HIS A 357 11.68 -6.72 9.03
N VAL A 358 10.85 -5.95 9.69
CA VAL A 358 10.32 -6.27 11.02
C VAL A 358 8.82 -6.10 11.04
N GLY A 359 8.16 -6.95 11.82
CA GLY A 359 6.74 -6.86 12.16
C GLY A 359 6.56 -6.63 13.65
N MET A 360 5.55 -5.87 14.01
CA MET A 360 5.23 -5.50 15.39
C MET A 360 3.74 -5.66 15.64
N SER A 361 3.38 -6.25 16.78
CA SER A 361 1.98 -6.40 17.17
C SER A 361 1.27 -5.06 17.35
N GLY A 362 -0.02 -5.04 17.06
CA GLY A 362 -0.91 -3.94 17.37
C GLY A 362 -1.34 -3.87 18.85
N ALA A 363 -0.66 -4.58 19.74
CA ALA A 363 -0.95 -4.64 21.19
C ALA A 363 -1.09 -3.25 21.81
N PRO A 364 -1.93 -3.06 22.83
CA PRO A 364 -1.95 -1.84 23.62
C PRO A 364 -0.57 -1.48 24.14
N LEU A 365 -0.24 -0.19 24.15
CA LEU A 365 1.06 0.27 24.68
C LEU A 365 1.21 0.01 26.17
N ALA A 366 0.12 0.05 26.91
CA ALA A 366 0.09 -0.30 28.33
C ALA A 366 -0.33 -1.77 28.48
N ASP A 367 0.50 -2.55 29.17
CA ASP A 367 0.21 -3.95 29.44
C ASP A 367 -1.04 -4.07 30.33
N ARG A 368 -2.03 -4.80 29.84
CA ARG A 368 -3.30 -5.08 30.53
C ARG A 368 -3.47 -6.55 30.88
N THR A 369 -2.65 -7.42 30.27
CA THR A 369 -2.82 -8.87 30.39
C THR A 369 -1.65 -9.58 31.03
N GLY A 370 -0.53 -8.90 31.31
CA GLY A 370 0.74 -9.52 31.64
C GLY A 370 1.36 -10.30 30.50
N ARG A 371 0.80 -10.13 29.28
CA ARG A 371 1.32 -10.70 28.04
C ARG A 371 2.05 -9.61 27.28
N HIS A 372 3.25 -9.94 26.83
CA HIS A 372 4.07 -8.95 26.14
C HIS A 372 3.67 -8.85 24.66
N ALA A 373 3.69 -7.60 24.14
CA ALA A 373 3.70 -7.36 22.70
C ALA A 373 4.88 -8.12 22.07
N TRP A 374 4.73 -8.53 20.81
CA TRP A 374 5.80 -9.20 20.07
C TRP A 374 6.36 -8.31 18.97
N VAL A 375 7.63 -8.54 18.65
CA VAL A 375 8.33 -8.04 17.47
C VAL A 375 9.01 -9.22 16.82
N VAL A 376 8.90 -9.36 15.49
CA VAL A 376 9.57 -10.41 14.73
C VAL A 376 10.43 -9.81 13.64
N ALA A 377 11.56 -10.43 13.34
CA ALA A 377 12.39 -10.08 12.21
C ALA A 377 12.30 -11.15 11.12
N ARG A 378 12.22 -10.69 9.89
CA ARG A 378 12.22 -11.51 8.70
C ARG A 378 13.43 -12.46 8.67
N GLY A 379 13.17 -13.76 8.49
CA GLY A 379 14.22 -14.75 8.22
C GLY A 379 15.09 -15.17 9.42
N ILE A 380 14.81 -14.71 10.62
CA ILE A 380 15.51 -15.12 11.83
C ILE A 380 14.64 -16.12 12.60
N TYR A 381 15.20 -17.31 12.85
CA TYR A 381 14.45 -18.42 13.45
C TYR A 381 15.12 -18.92 14.73
N VAL A 382 14.32 -19.51 15.60
CA VAL A 382 14.70 -20.28 16.79
C VAL A 382 14.27 -21.74 16.56
N GLY A 383 15.00 -22.70 17.10
CA GLY A 383 14.72 -24.12 16.91
C GLY A 383 15.28 -24.67 15.61
N GLU A 384 15.13 -25.97 15.40
CA GLU A 384 15.60 -26.69 14.22
C GLU A 384 14.49 -27.58 13.63
N GLY A 385 14.57 -27.82 12.31
CA GLY A 385 13.60 -28.64 11.61
C GLY A 385 12.16 -28.18 11.83
N PRO A 386 11.20 -29.09 12.07
CA PRO A 386 9.79 -28.75 12.26
C PRO A 386 9.49 -27.88 13.50
N ALA A 387 10.42 -27.78 14.44
CA ALA A 387 10.28 -26.92 15.63
C ALA A 387 10.81 -25.51 15.41
N SER A 388 11.35 -25.20 14.23
CA SER A 388 11.81 -23.87 13.92
C SER A 388 10.64 -22.88 13.89
N HIS A 389 10.85 -21.68 14.41
CA HIS A 389 9.86 -20.59 14.37
C HIS A 389 10.57 -19.24 14.37
N LEU A 390 9.89 -18.19 13.91
CA LEU A 390 10.46 -16.85 13.92
C LEU A 390 10.89 -16.43 15.33
N LEU A 391 12.08 -15.84 15.42
CA LEU A 391 12.58 -15.27 16.65
C LEU A 391 11.75 -14.04 17.02
N THR A 392 11.21 -14.01 18.23
CA THR A 392 10.66 -12.80 18.82
C THR A 392 11.77 -11.92 19.37
N GLY A 393 11.68 -10.62 19.16
CA GLY A 393 12.71 -9.66 19.53
C GLY A 393 12.28 -8.68 20.61
N PRO A 394 13.22 -7.83 21.05
CA PRO A 394 12.93 -6.83 22.07
C PRO A 394 11.83 -5.86 21.66
N VAL A 395 10.91 -5.58 22.57
CA VAL A 395 9.77 -4.68 22.37
C VAL A 395 10.17 -3.25 22.77
N ALA A 396 10.03 -2.31 21.82
CA ALA A 396 10.46 -0.92 22.01
C ALA A 396 9.40 -0.01 22.65
N PHE A 397 8.12 -0.40 22.72
CA PHE A 397 7.04 0.53 23.01
C PHE A 397 6.22 0.20 24.26
N ALA A 398 6.69 -0.72 25.09
CA ALA A 398 6.03 -1.00 26.36
C ALA A 398 5.92 0.27 27.23
N GLN A 399 4.72 0.54 27.68
CA GLN A 399 4.41 1.60 28.68
C GLN A 399 3.95 0.94 29.98
N GLY A 400 3.90 1.72 31.07
CA GLY A 400 3.48 1.18 32.36
C GLY A 400 2.06 0.61 32.34
N ALA A 401 1.74 -0.23 33.33
CA ALA A 401 0.44 -0.90 33.44
C ALA A 401 -0.72 0.10 33.52
N MET A 402 -1.84 -0.23 32.88
CA MET A 402 -3.12 0.44 33.02
C MET A 402 -4.15 -0.54 33.60
N HIS A 403 -5.22 -0.01 34.20
CA HIS A 403 -6.31 -0.84 34.69
C HIS A 403 -7.12 -1.45 33.52
N ALA A 404 -7.56 -2.68 33.64
CA ALA A 404 -8.32 -3.39 32.61
C ALA A 404 -9.62 -2.66 32.19
N GLY A 405 -10.23 -1.89 33.08
CA GLY A 405 -11.45 -1.13 32.84
C GLY A 405 -11.26 0.26 32.22
N ASP A 406 -10.02 0.72 32.01
CA ASP A 406 -9.78 2.03 31.43
C ASP A 406 -10.19 2.03 29.95
N PRO A 407 -10.84 3.12 29.46
CA PRO A 407 -11.17 3.26 28.05
C PRO A 407 -9.94 3.10 27.15
N LEU A 408 -10.12 2.35 26.05
CA LEU A 408 -9.09 2.15 25.04
C LEU A 408 -9.72 2.26 23.65
N ARG A 409 -9.09 3.01 22.76
CA ARG A 409 -9.40 3.06 21.35
C ARG A 409 -8.10 2.96 20.56
N ARG A 410 -8.07 2.12 19.55
CA ARG A 410 -6.96 1.99 18.60
C ARG A 410 -7.51 2.15 17.18
N GLU A 411 -6.80 2.90 16.36
CA GLU A 411 -7.18 3.14 14.98
C GLU A 411 -5.95 3.03 14.09
N LEU A 412 -5.97 2.06 13.18
CA LEU A 412 -4.96 1.89 12.13
C LEU A 412 -5.38 2.68 10.89
N ASP A 413 -4.63 3.72 10.56
CA ASP A 413 -4.76 4.41 9.28
C ASP A 413 -4.02 3.59 8.19
N LEU A 414 -4.78 2.85 7.40
CA LEU A 414 -4.28 1.98 6.33
C LEU A 414 -3.55 2.76 5.24
N ARG A 415 -3.92 4.01 5.05
CA ARG A 415 -3.31 4.84 4.01
C ARG A 415 -1.90 5.25 4.34
N THR A 416 -1.64 5.50 5.62
CA THR A 416 -0.35 6.01 6.08
C THR A 416 0.45 4.99 6.90
N GLY A 417 -0.11 3.82 7.21
CA GLY A 417 0.55 2.81 8.04
C GLY A 417 0.82 3.28 9.47
N VAL A 418 -0.07 4.10 10.02
CA VAL A 418 0.07 4.70 11.35
C VAL A 418 -0.99 4.17 12.28
N LEU A 419 -0.58 3.66 13.43
CA LEU A 419 -1.48 3.22 14.48
C LEU A 419 -1.61 4.31 15.55
N HIS A 420 -2.82 4.80 15.72
CA HIS A 420 -3.22 5.73 16.77
C HIS A 420 -3.79 4.97 17.94
N GLU A 421 -3.49 5.42 19.16
CA GLU A 421 -4.03 4.85 20.39
C GLU A 421 -4.44 5.97 21.36
N TRP A 422 -5.64 5.85 21.92
CA TRP A 422 -6.18 6.72 22.97
C TRP A 422 -6.51 5.83 24.15
N ALA A 423 -5.87 6.08 25.29
CA ALA A 423 -5.98 5.23 26.47
C ALA A 423 -6.20 6.07 27.75
N GLY A 424 -7.17 5.68 28.57
CA GLY A 424 -7.55 6.34 29.80
C GLY A 424 -8.80 7.22 29.70
N ALA A 425 -9.32 7.70 30.85
CA ALA A 425 -10.45 8.59 30.94
C ALA A 425 -10.16 9.96 30.27
N GLU A 426 -11.19 10.72 29.92
CA GLU A 426 -11.10 11.94 29.13
C GLU A 426 -10.11 12.97 29.72
N ASP A 427 -10.12 13.16 31.05
CA ASP A 427 -9.26 14.11 31.73
C ASP A 427 -7.79 13.64 31.90
N ASP A 428 -7.52 12.34 31.82
CA ASP A 428 -6.20 11.73 31.96
C ASP A 428 -5.81 10.85 30.76
N ARG A 429 -6.35 11.16 29.58
CA ARG A 429 -6.15 10.37 28.37
C ARG A 429 -4.77 10.56 27.81
N THR A 430 -4.06 9.44 27.62
CA THR A 430 -2.83 9.35 26.85
C THR A 430 -3.18 9.20 25.37
N GLU A 431 -2.56 10.01 24.52
CA GLU A 431 -2.64 9.87 23.06
C GLU A 431 -1.28 9.42 22.53
N SER A 432 -1.30 8.41 21.68
CA SER A 432 -0.07 7.87 21.10
C SER A 432 -0.21 7.63 19.60
N ILE A 433 0.90 7.82 18.89
CA ILE A 433 1.04 7.54 17.47
C ILE A 433 2.27 6.68 17.31
N ARG A 434 2.13 5.53 16.61
CA ARG A 434 3.27 4.65 16.32
C ARG A 434 3.22 4.12 14.89
N PHE A 435 4.40 3.82 14.36
CA PHE A 435 4.56 3.22 13.04
C PHE A 435 5.90 2.48 12.94
N VAL A 436 5.95 1.49 12.05
CA VAL A 436 7.20 0.89 11.56
C VAL A 436 7.53 1.56 10.22
N SER A 437 8.70 2.18 10.13
CA SER A 437 9.00 3.14 9.07
C SER A 437 9.28 2.47 7.73
N LEU A 438 8.37 2.60 6.78
CA LEU A 438 8.59 2.13 5.41
C LEU A 438 9.75 2.85 4.68
N ALA A 439 10.07 4.09 5.09
CA ALA A 439 11.16 4.87 4.49
C ALA A 439 12.54 4.60 5.12
N ARG A 440 12.58 3.94 6.27
CA ARG A 440 13.80 3.55 6.97
C ARG A 440 13.64 2.12 7.47
N PRO A 441 14.24 1.16 6.77
CA PRO A 441 14.10 -0.26 7.11
C PRO A 441 14.38 -0.55 8.59
N ALA A 442 13.58 -1.46 9.16
CA ALA A 442 13.70 -1.95 10.52
C ALA A 442 13.74 -0.84 11.60
N THR A 443 13.02 0.26 11.37
CA THR A 443 12.94 1.39 12.30
C THR A 443 11.51 1.59 12.78
N ALA A 444 11.28 1.50 14.09
CA ALA A 444 9.99 1.75 14.72
C ALA A 444 10.01 3.08 15.48
N VAL A 445 8.90 3.82 15.42
CA VAL A 445 8.79 5.19 15.95
C VAL A 445 7.49 5.33 16.74
N LEU A 446 7.59 5.97 17.91
CA LEU A 446 6.47 6.27 18.79
C LEU A 446 6.53 7.72 19.24
N ARG A 447 5.40 8.40 19.24
CA ARG A 447 5.15 9.63 20.02
C ARG A 447 3.95 9.40 20.93
N SER A 448 4.11 9.71 22.24
CA SER A 448 3.03 9.69 23.22
C SER A 448 2.90 11.03 23.92
N ARG A 449 1.68 11.50 24.07
CA ARG A 449 1.31 12.70 24.83
C ARG A 449 0.62 12.28 26.12
N TYR A 450 1.13 12.76 27.23
CA TYR A 450 0.60 12.50 28.56
C TYR A 450 0.05 13.80 29.13
N PRO A 451 -1.17 13.83 29.68
CA PRO A 451 -1.73 15.01 30.33
C PRO A 451 -1.04 15.36 31.64
N SER A 452 -0.39 14.38 32.27
CA SER A 452 0.35 14.53 33.51
C SER A 452 1.78 13.93 33.39
N ALA A 453 2.66 14.18 34.36
CA ALA A 453 4.03 13.63 34.40
C ALA A 453 4.06 12.12 34.71
N LYS A 454 3.39 11.28 33.90
CA LYS A 454 3.40 9.82 34.04
C LYS A 454 4.79 9.25 33.77
N ARG A 455 5.15 8.18 34.46
CA ARG A 455 6.37 7.41 34.17
C ARG A 455 6.13 6.57 32.92
N SER A 456 7.00 6.71 31.92
CA SER A 456 7.05 5.77 30.79
C SER A 456 7.77 4.50 31.24
N GLY A 457 7.38 3.36 30.68
CA GLY A 457 8.14 2.11 30.81
C GLY A 457 9.56 2.22 30.23
N PRO A 458 10.36 1.16 30.35
CA PRO A 458 11.71 1.12 29.81
C PRO A 458 11.69 1.33 28.28
N PRO A 459 12.75 1.91 27.69
CA PRO A 459 12.82 2.15 26.25
C PRO A 459 12.84 0.86 25.42
N LEU A 460 13.35 -0.22 25.98
CA LEU A 460 13.30 -1.58 25.44
C LEU A 460 12.95 -2.56 26.57
N SER A 461 12.19 -3.58 26.23
CA SER A 461 11.90 -4.73 27.09
C SER A 461 12.20 -6.03 26.30
N PRO A 462 12.69 -7.10 26.95
CA PRO A 462 12.77 -8.40 26.29
C PRO A 462 11.36 -8.88 25.94
N ALA A 463 11.21 -9.71 24.92
CA ALA A 463 10.02 -10.50 24.75
C ALA A 463 9.93 -11.56 25.88
N ALA A 464 8.72 -12.06 26.18
CA ALA A 464 8.49 -12.84 27.40
C ALA A 464 9.33 -14.12 27.52
N ASP A 465 9.63 -14.74 26.39
CA ASP A 465 10.21 -16.09 26.31
C ASP A 465 11.62 -16.13 25.69
N ASP A 466 12.18 -14.99 25.30
CA ASP A 466 13.47 -14.97 24.60
C ASP A 466 14.66 -14.82 25.55
N PRO A 467 15.67 -15.67 25.46
CA PRO A 467 16.89 -15.50 26.22
C PRO A 467 17.62 -14.24 25.75
N ILE A 468 17.74 -13.25 26.62
CA ILE A 468 18.63 -12.12 26.42
C ILE A 468 20.05 -12.66 26.31
N HIS A 469 20.69 -12.42 25.15
CA HIS A 469 22.08 -12.76 24.98
C HIS A 469 22.98 -11.71 25.66
N ASP A 470 22.64 -10.45 25.45
CA ASP A 470 23.39 -9.31 26.00
C ASP A 470 22.52 -8.04 25.97
N ALA A 471 22.79 -7.11 26.87
CA ALA A 471 22.07 -5.85 26.97
C ALA A 471 22.95 -4.75 27.59
N GLY A 472 22.70 -3.51 27.20
CA GLY A 472 23.47 -2.40 27.73
C GLY A 472 22.94 -1.03 27.33
N ARG A 473 23.78 -0.01 27.58
CA ARG A 473 23.47 1.38 27.22
C ARG A 473 24.71 2.06 26.64
N VAL A 474 24.51 2.84 25.57
CA VAL A 474 25.52 3.67 24.93
C VAL A 474 24.93 5.07 24.72
N GLY A 475 25.42 6.06 25.48
CA GLY A 475 24.83 7.41 25.52
C GLY A 475 23.35 7.35 25.94
N ASP A 476 22.47 7.88 25.11
CA ASP A 476 21.01 7.85 25.33
C ASP A 476 20.33 6.58 24.80
N ALA A 477 21.04 5.76 24.03
CA ALA A 477 20.52 4.52 23.48
C ALA A 477 20.62 3.37 24.49
N THR A 478 19.49 2.70 24.73
CA THR A 478 19.43 1.39 25.40
C THR A 478 19.37 0.33 24.32
N TRP A 479 20.11 -0.77 24.46
CA TRP A 479 20.12 -1.85 23.50
C TRP A 479 19.99 -3.23 24.15
N ILE A 480 19.42 -4.17 23.41
CA ILE A 480 19.27 -5.59 23.77
C ILE A 480 19.61 -6.43 22.55
N ARG A 481 20.34 -7.54 22.75
CA ARG A 481 20.55 -8.59 21.75
C ARG A 481 19.89 -9.87 22.21
N VAL A 482 19.27 -10.57 21.26
CA VAL A 482 18.70 -11.90 21.43
C VAL A 482 19.28 -12.84 20.38
N ALA A 483 19.59 -14.07 20.79
CA ALA A 483 20.16 -15.08 19.91
C ALA A 483 19.06 -16.06 19.49
N GLY A 484 19.01 -16.37 18.19
CA GLY A 484 18.28 -17.50 17.63
C GLY A 484 19.21 -18.68 17.35
N SER A 485 18.66 -19.81 16.92
CA SER A 485 19.43 -20.96 16.47
C SER A 485 20.11 -20.72 15.11
N THR A 486 19.61 -19.77 14.35
CA THR A 486 20.10 -19.36 13.04
C THR A 486 20.33 -17.86 13.01
N GLY A 487 21.38 -17.39 13.70
CA GLY A 487 21.65 -15.96 13.80
C GLY A 487 20.97 -15.28 14.98
N GLY A 488 20.73 -13.99 14.91
CA GLY A 488 20.13 -13.22 15.98
C GLY A 488 19.59 -11.86 15.59
N MET A 489 19.06 -11.16 16.62
CA MET A 489 18.52 -9.81 16.51
C MET A 489 19.15 -8.90 17.56
N SER A 490 19.58 -7.72 17.15
CA SER A 490 19.88 -6.61 18.04
C SER A 490 18.83 -5.53 17.90
N ALA A 491 18.42 -4.92 18.98
CA ALA A 491 17.55 -3.75 19.00
C ALA A 491 18.17 -2.64 19.84
N ALA A 492 18.00 -1.41 19.42
CA ALA A 492 18.38 -0.24 20.21
C ALA A 492 17.30 0.82 20.17
N ALA A 493 17.03 1.49 21.29
CA ALA A 493 16.04 2.55 21.37
C ALA A 493 16.60 3.81 22.04
N VAL A 494 16.33 4.95 21.43
CA VAL A 494 16.59 6.30 21.95
C VAL A 494 15.26 6.91 22.36
N GLN A 495 15.23 7.47 23.58
CA GLN A 495 14.03 8.09 24.12
C GLN A 495 14.30 9.55 24.49
N THR A 496 13.48 10.46 23.98
CA THR A 496 13.52 11.88 24.27
C THR A 496 12.20 12.33 24.91
N ARG A 497 12.28 13.12 25.96
CA ARG A 497 11.09 13.64 26.64
C ARG A 497 11.10 15.17 26.63
N PHE A 498 9.98 15.72 26.18
CA PHE A 498 9.73 17.15 26.15
C PHE A 498 8.65 17.49 27.20
N ARG A 499 8.80 18.61 27.90
CA ARG A 499 7.73 19.15 28.74
C ARG A 499 6.80 19.97 27.83
N SER A 500 5.52 19.67 27.87
CA SER A 500 4.50 20.55 27.27
C SER A 500 4.45 21.84 28.09
N PRO A 501 4.43 23.04 27.46
CA PRO A 501 4.29 24.29 28.19
C PRO A 501 3.00 24.27 29.03
N ARG A 502 3.05 24.93 30.21
CA ARG A 502 1.88 25.09 31.07
C ARG A 502 0.79 25.85 30.31
N ARG A 503 -0.44 25.33 30.27
CA ARG A 503 -1.62 26.15 29.93
C ARG A 503 -1.67 27.33 30.92
N ALA A 504 -1.88 28.54 30.37
CA ALA A 504 -2.06 29.74 31.17
C ALA A 504 -3.24 29.56 32.14
N GLU A 505 -2.98 29.89 33.38
CA GLU A 505 -3.88 30.07 34.53
C GLU A 505 -5.10 29.14 34.67
N GLY A 506 -4.98 28.12 35.52
CA GLY A 506 -6.13 27.45 36.17
C GLY A 506 -6.24 25.95 36.03
N ALA A 507 -5.40 25.25 35.28
CA ALA A 507 -5.44 23.80 35.20
C ALA A 507 -4.08 23.16 35.48
N GLY A 508 -4.12 22.03 36.19
CA GLY A 508 -3.01 21.26 36.79
C GLY A 508 -1.72 21.08 36.00
N ALA A 509 -0.77 20.35 36.55
CA ALA A 509 0.59 20.14 36.07
C ALA A 509 0.67 19.94 34.57
N GLY A 510 1.56 20.70 33.88
CA GLY A 510 1.76 20.63 32.42
C GLY A 510 2.08 19.21 31.97
N GLY A 511 1.48 18.81 30.83
CA GLY A 511 1.68 17.51 30.19
C GLY A 511 3.10 17.29 29.71
N SER A 512 3.42 16.07 29.25
CA SER A 512 4.71 15.74 28.65
C SER A 512 4.51 15.01 27.32
N VAL A 513 5.43 15.22 26.39
CA VAL A 513 5.53 14.47 25.14
C VAL A 513 6.75 13.55 25.22
N LEU A 514 6.59 12.33 24.79
CA LEU A 514 7.63 11.32 24.73
C LEU A 514 7.79 10.89 23.28
N ASP A 515 8.97 11.07 22.72
CA ASP A 515 9.37 10.45 21.47
C ASP A 515 10.29 9.26 21.76
N ARG A 516 10.05 8.14 21.09
CA ARG A 516 10.90 6.96 21.15
C ARG A 516 11.15 6.47 19.73
N VAL A 517 12.41 6.25 19.40
CA VAL A 517 12.85 5.72 18.13
C VAL A 517 13.64 4.45 18.41
N ALA A 518 13.22 3.34 17.82
CA ALA A 518 13.91 2.08 17.93
C ALA A 518 14.38 1.62 16.54
N ALA A 519 15.56 1.01 16.48
CA ALA A 519 16.07 0.37 15.30
C ALA A 519 16.45 -1.08 15.61
N TYR A 520 16.26 -1.96 14.62
CA TYR A 520 16.53 -3.39 14.71
C TYR A 520 17.59 -3.77 13.69
N GLY A 521 18.54 -4.60 14.10
CA GLY A 521 19.48 -5.29 13.24
C GLY A 521 19.18 -6.78 13.33
N ALA A 522 19.09 -7.45 12.19
CA ALA A 522 18.87 -8.88 12.10
C ALA A 522 19.90 -9.49 11.15
N ASP A 523 20.57 -10.57 11.59
CA ASP A 523 21.53 -11.29 10.80
C ASP A 523 21.25 -12.79 10.92
N PRO A 524 20.89 -13.47 9.81
CA PRO A 524 20.63 -14.90 9.83
C PRO A 524 21.89 -15.77 10.01
N ASP A 525 23.07 -15.23 9.77
CA ASP A 525 24.34 -15.99 9.84
C ASP A 525 25.14 -15.70 11.11
N ALA A 526 24.85 -14.58 11.75
CA ALA A 526 25.57 -14.14 12.94
C ALA A 526 24.68 -13.34 13.92
N LEU A 527 25.12 -13.21 15.15
CA LEU A 527 24.52 -12.27 16.07
C LEU A 527 24.99 -10.84 15.74
N PRO A 528 24.12 -9.94 15.26
CA PRO A 528 24.55 -8.62 14.82
C PRO A 528 25.12 -7.81 16.00
N GLU A 529 26.12 -7.00 15.71
CA GLU A 529 26.70 -6.12 16.72
C GLU A 529 25.68 -5.10 17.21
N SER A 530 25.65 -4.82 18.51
CA SER A 530 24.78 -3.82 19.09
C SER A 530 25.04 -2.41 18.54
N SER A 531 26.27 -2.12 18.10
CA SER A 531 26.66 -0.85 17.51
C SER A 531 25.83 -0.50 16.27
N THR A 532 25.52 -1.48 15.40
CA THR A 532 24.71 -1.25 14.19
C THR A 532 23.32 -0.75 14.51
N ALA A 533 22.62 -1.37 15.47
CA ALA A 533 21.29 -0.95 15.91
C ALA A 533 21.35 0.39 16.68
N VAL A 534 22.36 0.60 17.54
CA VAL A 534 22.59 1.85 18.29
C VAL A 534 22.79 3.01 17.31
N ASP A 535 23.66 2.85 16.30
CA ASP A 535 23.91 3.89 15.31
C ASP A 535 22.69 4.21 14.47
N ALA A 536 21.93 3.18 14.08
CA ALA A 536 20.68 3.38 13.33
C ALA A 536 19.63 4.12 14.16
N ALA A 537 19.44 3.74 15.43
CA ALA A 537 18.52 4.42 16.35
C ALA A 537 18.93 5.88 16.60
N ASN A 538 20.22 6.15 16.83
CA ASN A 538 20.73 7.51 17.00
C ASN A 538 20.55 8.38 15.75
N ARG A 539 20.90 7.85 14.56
CA ARG A 539 20.67 8.56 13.30
C ARG A 539 19.18 8.86 13.07
N ALA A 540 18.31 7.91 13.36
CA ALA A 540 16.87 8.12 13.20
C ALA A 540 16.33 9.12 14.26
N ALA A 541 16.77 9.03 15.52
CA ALA A 541 16.40 9.99 16.57
C ALA A 541 16.85 11.43 16.22
N THR A 542 18.03 11.60 15.63
CA THR A 542 18.53 12.91 15.16
C THR A 542 17.63 13.50 14.05
N VAL A 543 17.06 12.67 13.18
CA VAL A 543 16.09 13.12 12.16
C VAL A 543 14.82 13.67 12.82
N GLY A 544 14.40 13.09 13.94
CA GLY A 544 13.23 13.49 14.72
C GLY A 544 11.91 12.91 14.20
N PHE A 545 10.92 12.85 15.09
CA PHE A 545 9.63 12.21 14.85
C PHE A 545 8.90 12.73 13.60
N ASP A 546 8.80 14.05 13.48
CA ASP A 546 7.96 14.65 12.44
C ASP A 546 8.51 14.40 11.02
N ARG A 547 9.83 14.45 10.86
CA ARG A 547 10.48 14.12 9.58
C ARG A 547 10.41 12.63 9.26
N LEU A 548 10.54 11.76 10.28
CA LEU A 548 10.36 10.32 10.11
C LEU A 548 8.93 9.99 9.68
N LEU A 549 7.93 10.60 10.32
CA LEU A 549 6.53 10.43 9.96
C LEU A 549 6.23 10.93 8.54
N ALA A 550 6.75 12.09 8.17
CA ALA A 550 6.59 12.63 6.82
C ALA A 550 7.20 11.73 5.75
N ALA A 551 8.41 11.21 5.98
CA ALA A 551 9.05 10.26 5.06
C ALA A 551 8.28 8.94 4.95
N HIS A 552 7.79 8.42 6.08
CA HIS A 552 6.96 7.22 6.15
C HIS A 552 5.65 7.39 5.35
N ARG A 553 4.95 8.50 5.56
CA ARG A 553 3.71 8.81 4.82
C ARG A 553 3.94 8.91 3.31
N ARG A 554 5.07 9.51 2.86
CA ARG A 554 5.42 9.55 1.43
C ARG A 554 5.66 8.15 0.86
N ALA A 555 6.39 7.30 1.59
CA ALA A 555 6.64 5.94 1.15
C ALA A 555 5.34 5.13 1.00
N TRP A 556 4.40 5.27 1.94
CA TRP A 556 3.07 4.67 1.81
C TRP A 556 2.26 5.24 0.65
N ALA A 557 2.28 6.56 0.47
CA ALA A 557 1.58 7.19 -0.65
C ALA A 557 2.09 6.65 -2.00
N SER A 558 3.40 6.47 -2.15
CA SER A 558 4.00 5.87 -3.35
C SER A 558 3.56 4.42 -3.54
N ARG A 559 3.52 3.59 -2.48
CA ARG A 559 3.03 2.21 -2.59
C ARG A 559 1.56 2.14 -3.00
N TRP A 560 0.72 2.98 -2.41
CA TRP A 560 -0.69 3.05 -2.79
C TRP A 560 -0.92 3.55 -4.23
N GLU A 561 -0.05 4.42 -4.73
CA GLU A 561 -0.15 4.90 -6.10
C GLU A 561 0.00 3.76 -7.13
N ASP A 562 0.76 2.72 -6.80
CA ASP A 562 1.00 1.58 -7.67
C ASP A 562 0.07 0.38 -7.40
N ALA A 563 -0.70 0.37 -6.30
CA ALA A 563 -1.43 -0.82 -5.85
C ALA A 563 -2.92 -0.61 -5.51
N ASP A 564 -3.42 0.64 -5.40
CA ASP A 564 -4.80 0.87 -4.96
C ASP A 564 -5.81 0.28 -5.95
N VAL A 565 -6.85 -0.32 -5.40
CA VAL A 565 -8.01 -0.80 -6.15
C VAL A 565 -9.25 -0.09 -5.61
N VAL A 566 -10.03 0.50 -6.49
CA VAL A 566 -11.25 1.24 -6.14
C VAL A 566 -12.47 0.50 -6.67
N ILE A 567 -13.38 0.17 -5.78
CA ILE A 567 -14.69 -0.43 -6.09
C ILE A 567 -15.75 0.62 -5.77
N GLU A 568 -16.56 0.98 -6.77
CA GLU A 568 -17.67 1.91 -6.60
C GLU A 568 -19.00 1.14 -6.53
N GLY A 569 -19.73 1.30 -5.43
CA GLY A 569 -21.00 0.63 -5.18
C GLY A 569 -20.95 -0.45 -4.10
N ASP A 570 -19.78 -0.64 -3.43
CA ASP A 570 -19.61 -1.56 -2.31
C ASP A 570 -18.55 -1.03 -1.33
N ASP A 571 -18.97 -0.11 -0.45
CA ASP A 571 -18.04 0.59 0.47
C ASP A 571 -17.45 -0.35 1.54
N GLU A 572 -18.18 -1.40 1.92
CA GLU A 572 -17.69 -2.39 2.89
C GLU A 572 -16.55 -3.19 2.28
N LEU A 573 -16.78 -3.79 1.11
CA LEU A 573 -15.75 -4.54 0.39
C LEU A 573 -14.55 -3.66 0.03
N GLN A 574 -14.78 -2.36 -0.27
CA GLN A 574 -13.69 -1.41 -0.49
C GLN A 574 -12.77 -1.26 0.73
N SER A 575 -13.37 -1.23 1.93
CA SER A 575 -12.62 -1.14 3.19
C SER A 575 -11.85 -2.42 3.47
N ASP A 576 -12.50 -3.57 3.32
CA ASP A 576 -11.92 -4.89 3.54
C ASP A 576 -10.76 -5.15 2.56
N LEU A 577 -10.91 -4.73 1.32
CA LEU A 577 -9.87 -4.84 0.30
C LEU A 577 -8.63 -4.00 0.66
N ARG A 578 -8.80 -2.75 1.09
CA ARG A 578 -7.67 -1.90 1.49
C ARG A 578 -6.94 -2.43 2.70
N PHE A 579 -7.64 -3.07 3.63
CA PHE A 579 -7.03 -3.80 4.73
C PHE A 579 -6.11 -4.92 4.20
N ALA A 580 -6.59 -5.74 3.27
CA ALA A 580 -5.80 -6.80 2.67
C ALA A 580 -4.56 -6.26 1.93
N LEU A 581 -4.73 -5.24 1.08
CA LEU A 581 -3.63 -4.63 0.33
C LEU A 581 -2.57 -3.99 1.23
N PHE A 582 -3.00 -3.34 2.33
CA PHE A 582 -2.09 -2.76 3.31
C PHE A 582 -1.15 -3.81 3.89
N HIS A 583 -1.68 -4.93 4.37
CA HIS A 583 -0.88 -5.98 4.99
C HIS A 583 0.00 -6.73 3.98
N LEU A 584 -0.46 -6.92 2.75
CA LEU A 584 0.39 -7.45 1.67
C LEU A 584 1.61 -6.56 1.43
N MET A 585 1.39 -5.25 1.27
CA MET A 585 2.48 -4.30 1.03
C MET A 585 3.42 -4.14 2.23
N ALA A 586 2.92 -4.30 3.45
CA ALA A 586 3.72 -4.20 4.67
C ALA A 586 4.61 -5.43 4.92
N SER A 587 4.23 -6.60 4.38
CA SER A 587 4.85 -7.89 4.75
C SER A 587 6.13 -8.22 3.98
N VAL A 588 6.45 -7.51 2.89
CA VAL A 588 7.57 -7.84 2.01
C VAL A 588 8.47 -6.64 1.80
N ALA A 589 9.77 -6.85 2.00
CA ALA A 589 10.78 -5.83 1.73
C ALA A 589 11.14 -5.82 0.23
N ASP A 590 11.53 -4.65 -0.25
CA ASP A 590 11.96 -4.40 -1.63
C ASP A 590 13.48 -4.61 -1.84
N THR A 591 14.20 -5.05 -0.81
CA THR A 591 15.65 -5.26 -0.87
C THR A 591 16.08 -6.57 -0.21
N GLY A 592 17.17 -7.15 -0.72
CA GLY A 592 17.76 -8.38 -0.19
C GLY A 592 16.96 -9.63 -0.56
N GLU A 593 16.76 -10.56 0.38
CA GLU A 593 15.86 -11.70 0.25
C GLU A 593 14.70 -11.60 1.23
N SER A 594 13.51 -11.99 0.81
CA SER A 594 12.32 -12.00 1.66
C SER A 594 11.69 -13.39 1.71
N PRO A 595 12.04 -14.21 2.71
CA PRO A 595 11.22 -15.36 3.04
C PRO A 595 9.88 -14.89 3.58
N VAL A 596 8.79 -15.21 2.88
CA VAL A 596 7.44 -14.77 3.24
C VAL A 596 6.67 -15.97 3.77
N GLY A 597 6.43 -15.98 5.07
CA GLY A 597 5.63 -17.03 5.72
C GLY A 597 4.13 -16.87 5.45
N ALA A 598 3.35 -17.91 5.71
CA ALA A 598 1.90 -17.92 5.52
C ALA A 598 1.17 -16.78 6.28
N ARG A 599 1.75 -16.30 7.38
CA ARG A 599 1.25 -15.18 8.20
C ARG A 599 2.03 -13.87 8.00
N GLY A 600 2.96 -13.82 7.08
CA GLY A 600 3.83 -12.67 6.86
C GLY A 600 4.57 -12.25 8.12
N LEU A 601 4.49 -10.97 8.47
CA LEU A 601 5.05 -10.39 9.68
C LEU A 601 3.96 -9.95 10.70
N SER A 602 2.75 -10.51 10.59
CA SER A 602 1.61 -10.16 11.45
C SER A 602 1.39 -11.12 12.61
N GLY A 603 2.19 -12.17 12.74
CA GLY A 603 2.08 -13.17 13.81
C GLY A 603 3.02 -14.35 13.63
N MET A 604 2.90 -15.33 14.53
CA MET A 604 3.81 -16.46 14.68
C MET A 604 3.26 -17.77 14.11
N GLY A 605 2.07 -17.76 13.50
CA GLY A 605 1.44 -18.95 12.98
C GLY A 605 2.30 -19.65 11.93
N TYR A 606 2.26 -20.96 11.90
CA TYR A 606 3.11 -21.83 11.07
C TYR A 606 4.62 -21.60 11.26
N GLY A 607 5.03 -21.11 12.44
CA GLY A 607 6.44 -20.81 12.72
C GLY A 607 7.04 -19.74 11.81
N GLY A 608 6.26 -19.08 10.96
CA GLY A 608 6.76 -18.19 9.90
C GLY A 608 7.36 -18.93 8.72
N HIS A 609 7.04 -20.23 8.54
CA HIS A 609 7.52 -21.04 7.43
C HIS A 609 6.98 -20.57 6.09
N VAL A 610 7.78 -20.74 5.05
CA VAL A 610 7.47 -20.39 3.66
C VAL A 610 6.87 -21.60 2.96
N PHE A 611 5.69 -21.41 2.39
CA PHE A 611 4.91 -22.40 1.63
C PHE A 611 4.75 -21.96 0.18
N TRP A 612 3.96 -22.71 -0.60
CA TRP A 612 3.49 -22.30 -1.92
C TRP A 612 2.64 -21.02 -1.90
N ASP A 613 2.07 -20.68 -0.75
CA ASP A 613 1.33 -19.45 -0.46
C ASP A 613 2.05 -18.21 -1.00
N ALA A 614 3.37 -18.15 -0.74
CA ALA A 614 4.20 -17.04 -1.13
C ALA A 614 4.31 -16.95 -2.67
N ASP A 615 4.59 -18.07 -3.31
CA ASP A 615 4.87 -18.16 -4.74
C ASP A 615 3.59 -17.99 -5.58
N THR A 616 2.47 -18.56 -5.12
CA THR A 616 1.22 -18.66 -5.88
C THR A 616 0.28 -17.48 -5.64
N PHE A 617 0.19 -16.96 -4.41
CA PHE A 617 -0.81 -15.95 -4.04
C PHE A 617 -0.22 -14.57 -3.77
N VAL A 618 0.93 -14.49 -3.08
CA VAL A 618 1.51 -13.19 -2.69
C VAL A 618 2.33 -12.58 -3.82
N LEU A 619 3.18 -13.38 -4.47
CA LEU A 619 4.09 -12.90 -5.50
C LEU A 619 3.39 -12.24 -6.69
N PRO A 620 2.27 -12.74 -7.26
CA PRO A 620 1.62 -12.09 -8.39
C PRO A 620 1.15 -10.67 -8.10
N PHE A 621 0.64 -10.40 -6.89
CA PHE A 621 0.32 -9.04 -6.46
C PHE A 621 1.54 -8.13 -6.49
N LEU A 622 2.65 -8.59 -5.92
CA LEU A 622 3.88 -7.80 -5.84
C LEU A 622 4.53 -7.63 -7.22
N ALA A 623 4.56 -8.67 -8.06
CA ALA A 623 5.06 -8.57 -9.43
C ALA A 623 4.30 -7.50 -10.25
N ALA A 624 2.99 -7.42 -10.02
CA ALA A 624 2.13 -6.44 -10.67
C ALA A 624 2.13 -5.04 -10.03
N THR A 625 2.71 -4.85 -8.84
CA THR A 625 2.62 -3.57 -8.12
C THR A 625 3.96 -3.07 -7.59
N HIS A 626 4.78 -3.98 -7.03
CA HIS A 626 6.07 -3.69 -6.39
C HIS A 626 7.13 -4.71 -6.85
N PRO A 627 7.63 -4.62 -8.08
CA PRO A 627 8.52 -5.61 -8.68
C PRO A 627 9.77 -5.94 -7.85
N GLU A 628 10.33 -4.95 -7.17
CA GLU A 628 11.51 -5.12 -6.32
C GLU A 628 11.21 -6.05 -5.13
N ALA A 629 10.02 -5.95 -4.55
CA ALA A 629 9.57 -6.85 -3.48
C ALA A 629 9.34 -8.27 -4.00
N ALA A 630 8.70 -8.43 -5.17
CA ALA A 630 8.56 -9.73 -5.82
C ALA A 630 9.93 -10.37 -6.12
N ARG A 631 10.90 -9.58 -6.60
CA ARG A 631 12.27 -10.03 -6.83
C ARG A 631 12.92 -10.53 -5.55
N SER A 632 12.75 -9.81 -4.44
CA SER A 632 13.33 -10.22 -3.16
C SER A 632 12.73 -11.53 -2.60
N MET A 633 11.48 -11.86 -2.94
CA MET A 633 10.88 -13.16 -2.63
C MET A 633 11.55 -14.28 -3.45
N LEU A 634 11.75 -14.07 -4.75
CA LEU A 634 12.44 -15.05 -5.61
C LEU A 634 13.90 -15.26 -5.20
N GLU A 635 14.59 -14.23 -4.68
CA GLU A 635 15.94 -14.37 -4.14
C GLU A 635 16.03 -15.40 -3.02
N TYR A 636 14.98 -15.53 -2.20
CA TYR A 636 14.93 -16.61 -1.19
C TYR A 636 15.00 -18.00 -1.82
N ARG A 637 14.22 -18.26 -2.89
CA ARG A 637 14.24 -19.54 -3.62
C ARG A 637 15.56 -19.76 -4.36
N ILE A 638 16.08 -18.73 -5.03
CA ILE A 638 17.32 -18.77 -5.80
C ILE A 638 18.52 -19.15 -4.91
N ARG A 639 18.68 -18.49 -3.76
CA ARG A 639 19.77 -18.76 -2.83
C ARG A 639 19.71 -20.17 -2.24
N ARG A 640 18.54 -20.78 -2.21
CA ARG A 640 18.32 -22.15 -1.70
C ARG A 640 18.19 -23.21 -2.78
N LEU A 641 18.46 -22.84 -4.04
CA LEU A 641 18.42 -23.79 -5.15
C LEU A 641 19.36 -24.98 -4.95
N GLN A 642 20.55 -24.75 -4.38
CA GLN A 642 21.48 -25.87 -4.09
C GLN A 642 20.89 -26.86 -3.07
N VAL A 643 20.17 -26.36 -2.08
CA VAL A 643 19.48 -27.21 -1.08
C VAL A 643 18.39 -28.03 -1.74
N ALA A 644 17.63 -27.44 -2.68
CA ALA A 644 16.61 -28.15 -3.45
C ALA A 644 17.19 -29.22 -4.38
N LEU A 645 18.37 -28.98 -4.98
CA LEU A 645 19.13 -29.98 -5.75
C LEU A 645 19.58 -31.15 -4.87
N ASP A 646 20.04 -30.86 -3.66
CA ASP A 646 20.47 -31.89 -2.71
C ASP A 646 19.26 -32.73 -2.21
N ALA A 647 18.12 -32.09 -2.01
CA ALA A 647 16.85 -32.76 -1.63
C ALA A 647 16.37 -33.74 -2.72
N ALA A 648 16.39 -33.30 -3.99
CA ALA A 648 16.07 -34.17 -5.12
C ALA A 648 17.04 -35.37 -5.18
N ARG A 649 18.32 -35.13 -5.06
CA ARG A 649 19.36 -36.20 -5.10
C ARG A 649 19.18 -37.20 -3.95
N THR A 650 18.88 -36.72 -2.74
CA THR A 650 18.59 -37.56 -1.58
C THR A 650 17.37 -38.44 -1.79
N SER A 651 16.39 -37.99 -2.55
CA SER A 651 15.21 -38.78 -2.96
C SER A 651 15.41 -39.63 -4.21
N GLY A 652 16.66 -39.71 -4.72
CA GLY A 652 17.02 -40.47 -5.93
C GLY A 652 16.52 -39.83 -7.23
N ARG A 653 16.33 -38.50 -7.24
CA ARG A 653 15.83 -37.71 -8.37
C ARG A 653 16.89 -36.74 -8.88
N ALA A 654 16.74 -36.30 -10.13
CA ALA A 654 17.50 -35.21 -10.71
C ALA A 654 16.79 -33.88 -10.50
N GLY A 655 17.51 -32.77 -10.76
CA GLY A 655 16.94 -31.43 -10.70
C GLY A 655 16.72 -30.92 -9.28
N ALA A 656 15.81 -29.97 -9.11
CA ALA A 656 15.56 -29.29 -7.85
C ALA A 656 14.18 -29.65 -7.27
N ARG A 657 14.15 -30.17 -6.04
CA ARG A 657 12.93 -30.42 -5.27
C ARG A 657 12.81 -29.39 -4.16
N PHE A 658 11.96 -28.38 -4.36
CA PHE A 658 11.63 -27.43 -3.30
C PHE A 658 10.72 -28.11 -2.27
N PRO A 659 10.92 -27.87 -0.95
CA PRO A 659 10.11 -28.48 0.10
C PRO A 659 8.74 -27.81 0.23
N TRP A 660 7.78 -28.56 0.78
CA TRP A 660 6.45 -28.03 1.12
C TRP A 660 6.53 -26.87 2.10
N GLU A 661 7.19 -27.08 3.24
CA GLU A 661 7.49 -26.05 4.21
C GLU A 661 9.00 -25.80 4.28
N SER A 662 9.41 -24.55 4.29
CA SER A 662 10.82 -24.18 4.45
C SER A 662 10.99 -22.97 5.35
N ALA A 663 12.15 -22.92 6.01
CA ALA A 663 12.59 -21.82 6.86
C ALA A 663 13.93 -21.26 6.35
N HIS A 664 14.76 -20.71 7.23
CA HIS A 664 16.05 -20.12 6.92
C HIS A 664 16.94 -20.96 5.99
N THR A 665 17.09 -22.25 6.27
CA THR A 665 18.02 -23.11 5.49
C THR A 665 17.49 -23.51 4.12
N GLY A 666 16.18 -23.38 3.87
CA GLY A 666 15.51 -23.93 2.69
C GLY A 666 15.36 -25.46 2.70
N ARG A 667 15.72 -26.13 3.79
CA ARG A 667 15.42 -27.55 4.00
C ARG A 667 13.95 -27.71 4.37
N ASP A 668 13.45 -28.92 4.17
CA ASP A 668 12.11 -29.28 4.60
C ASP A 668 11.99 -29.22 6.13
N VAL A 669 11.04 -28.43 6.60
CA VAL A 669 10.70 -28.28 8.02
C VAL A 669 9.25 -28.71 8.30
N THR A 670 8.60 -29.39 7.36
CA THR A 670 7.25 -29.90 7.52
C THR A 670 7.19 -30.88 8.67
N PRO A 671 6.26 -30.72 9.63
CA PRO A 671 6.05 -31.72 10.69
C PRO A 671 5.66 -33.06 10.09
N THR A 672 6.24 -34.13 10.58
CA THR A 672 5.90 -35.52 10.13
C THR A 672 4.73 -36.12 10.90
N ARG A 673 4.32 -35.50 12.01
CA ARG A 673 3.24 -35.98 12.90
C ARG A 673 2.53 -34.80 13.53
N ALA A 674 1.22 -34.93 13.72
CA ALA A 674 0.41 -34.02 14.53
C ALA A 674 -0.44 -34.80 15.54
N ARG A 675 -1.04 -34.09 16.51
CA ARG A 675 -2.12 -34.67 17.34
C ARG A 675 -3.45 -34.17 16.79
N ASP A 676 -4.38 -35.13 16.60
CA ASP A 676 -5.76 -34.78 16.33
C ASP A 676 -6.47 -34.29 17.63
N ARG A 677 -7.71 -33.81 17.49
CA ARG A 677 -8.49 -33.34 18.66
C ARG A 677 -8.71 -34.37 19.74
N SER A 678 -8.61 -35.69 19.45
CA SER A 678 -8.65 -36.77 20.43
C SER A 678 -7.33 -36.99 21.15
N GLY A 679 -6.27 -36.25 20.78
CA GLY A 679 -4.91 -36.43 21.26
C GLY A 679 -4.13 -37.57 20.60
N ARG A 680 -4.72 -38.27 19.62
CA ARG A 680 -4.07 -39.35 18.88
C ARG A 680 -3.03 -38.77 17.91
N VAL A 681 -1.85 -39.34 17.90
CA VAL A 681 -0.81 -38.98 16.94
C VAL A 681 -1.19 -39.50 15.55
N VAL A 682 -1.27 -38.58 14.58
CA VAL A 682 -1.53 -38.87 13.17
C VAL A 682 -0.32 -38.49 12.33
N PRO A 683 0.00 -39.27 11.28
CA PRO A 683 1.09 -38.88 10.36
C PRO A 683 0.67 -37.70 9.49
N ILE A 684 1.63 -36.82 9.19
CA ILE A 684 1.54 -35.77 8.17
C ILE A 684 2.44 -36.20 7.01
N ARG A 685 1.90 -36.18 5.79
CA ARG A 685 2.60 -36.65 4.58
C ARG A 685 2.88 -35.51 3.58
N THR A 686 2.36 -34.33 3.81
CA THR A 686 2.47 -33.18 2.90
C THR A 686 3.93 -32.87 2.53
N GLY A 687 4.86 -32.83 3.48
CA GLY A 687 6.28 -32.62 3.19
C GLY A 687 6.91 -33.67 2.27
N GLN A 688 6.34 -34.89 2.25
CA GLN A 688 6.88 -35.97 1.40
C GLN A 688 6.20 -36.04 0.04
N LEU A 689 4.89 -35.72 -0.06
CA LEU A 689 4.04 -36.06 -1.19
C LEU A 689 3.43 -34.81 -1.89
N GLU A 690 3.43 -33.65 -1.25
CA GLU A 690 2.92 -32.40 -1.85
C GLU A 690 4.03 -31.75 -2.68
N GLU A 691 4.17 -32.27 -3.90
CA GLU A 691 5.30 -31.96 -4.78
C GLU A 691 4.99 -30.86 -5.80
N HIS A 692 3.72 -30.47 -5.94
CA HIS A 692 3.30 -29.45 -6.93
C HIS A 692 4.02 -28.10 -6.72
N ILE A 693 4.42 -27.75 -5.48
CA ILE A 693 5.23 -26.57 -5.18
C ILE A 693 6.48 -26.44 -6.07
N VAL A 694 7.03 -27.54 -6.55
CA VAL A 694 8.21 -27.51 -7.44
C VAL A 694 7.91 -26.73 -8.74
N ALA A 695 6.73 -26.98 -9.33
CA ALA A 695 6.33 -26.28 -10.55
C ALA A 695 5.84 -24.85 -10.24
N GLU A 696 5.27 -24.60 -9.06
CA GLU A 696 4.81 -23.28 -8.64
C GLU A 696 5.95 -22.29 -8.41
N VAL A 697 7.09 -22.75 -7.90
CA VAL A 697 8.31 -21.92 -7.83
C VAL A 697 8.78 -21.50 -9.23
N ALA A 698 8.69 -22.40 -10.21
CA ALA A 698 8.98 -22.07 -11.61
C ALA A 698 7.92 -21.10 -12.19
N TRP A 699 6.66 -21.34 -11.89
CA TRP A 699 5.56 -20.48 -12.32
C TRP A 699 5.68 -19.05 -11.75
N ALA A 700 6.05 -18.94 -10.47
CA ALA A 700 6.29 -17.65 -9.84
C ALA A 700 7.42 -16.86 -10.53
N ALA A 701 8.49 -17.55 -10.95
CA ALA A 701 9.58 -16.93 -11.71
C ALA A 701 9.10 -16.42 -13.09
N CYS A 702 8.26 -17.19 -13.80
CA CYS A 702 7.66 -16.77 -15.06
C CYS A 702 6.67 -15.62 -14.85
N CYS A 703 5.79 -15.71 -13.85
CA CYS A 703 4.85 -14.65 -13.50
C CYS A 703 5.57 -13.32 -13.23
N TYR A 704 6.69 -13.34 -12.51
CA TYR A 704 7.52 -12.17 -12.30
C TYR A 704 8.02 -11.58 -13.62
N VAL A 705 8.57 -12.42 -14.52
CA VAL A 705 9.07 -11.98 -15.84
C VAL A 705 7.94 -11.42 -16.70
N ASP A 706 6.80 -12.07 -16.73
CA ASP A 706 5.65 -11.65 -17.52
C ASP A 706 5.13 -10.26 -17.11
N TRP A 707 5.12 -9.96 -15.80
CA TRP A 707 4.73 -8.64 -15.30
C TRP A 707 5.81 -7.57 -15.48
N THR A 708 7.07 -7.93 -15.30
CA THR A 708 8.17 -6.95 -15.21
C THR A 708 8.93 -6.73 -16.50
N GLY A 709 9.01 -7.75 -17.36
CA GLY A 709 9.89 -7.75 -18.52
C GLY A 709 11.37 -7.84 -18.14
N ASP A 710 11.74 -8.36 -16.96
CA ASP A 710 13.13 -8.50 -16.50
C ASP A 710 13.86 -9.62 -17.27
N GLU A 711 14.41 -9.25 -18.42
CA GLU A 711 15.12 -10.18 -19.30
C GLU A 711 16.42 -10.70 -18.70
N GLU A 712 17.09 -9.93 -17.84
CA GLU A 712 18.31 -10.38 -17.16
C GLU A 712 17.98 -11.54 -16.21
N PHE A 713 16.92 -11.39 -15.43
CA PHE A 713 16.41 -12.46 -14.58
C PHE A 713 15.97 -13.67 -15.41
N ALA A 714 15.23 -13.43 -16.48
CA ALA A 714 14.70 -14.49 -17.34
C ALA A 714 15.83 -15.35 -17.95
N ARG A 715 16.89 -14.74 -18.46
CA ARG A 715 18.06 -15.45 -19.06
C ARG A 715 19.00 -16.02 -18.00
N GLY A 716 19.00 -15.48 -16.80
CA GLY A 716 19.90 -15.89 -15.72
C GLY A 716 19.24 -16.85 -14.72
N PRO A 717 18.95 -16.37 -13.50
CA PRO A 717 18.44 -17.22 -12.43
C PRO A 717 17.06 -17.81 -12.71
N GLY A 718 16.17 -17.11 -13.43
CA GLY A 718 14.85 -17.60 -13.82
C GLY A 718 14.94 -18.85 -14.69
N ARG A 719 15.76 -18.80 -15.76
CA ARG A 719 16.01 -19.97 -16.61
C ARG A 719 16.57 -21.14 -15.83
N ARG A 720 17.48 -20.88 -14.89
CA ARG A 720 18.04 -21.94 -14.07
C ARG A 720 16.99 -22.60 -13.17
N LEU A 721 16.10 -21.82 -12.56
CA LEU A 721 14.96 -22.36 -11.80
C LEU A 721 14.08 -23.25 -12.67
N LEU A 722 13.67 -22.75 -13.86
CA LEU A 722 12.85 -23.52 -14.79
C LEU A 722 13.52 -24.83 -15.20
N ALA A 723 14.78 -24.80 -15.58
CA ALA A 723 15.50 -26.01 -16.03
C ALA A 723 15.65 -27.03 -14.91
N GLU A 724 16.01 -26.60 -13.70
CA GLU A 724 16.23 -27.55 -12.58
C GLU A 724 14.91 -28.14 -12.05
N THR A 725 13.82 -27.39 -12.06
CA THR A 725 12.49 -27.92 -11.73
C THR A 725 11.97 -28.86 -12.82
N ALA A 726 12.18 -28.53 -14.09
CA ALA A 726 11.87 -29.44 -15.20
C ALA A 726 12.67 -30.76 -15.14
N ARG A 727 13.96 -30.73 -14.78
CA ARG A 727 14.78 -31.93 -14.53
C ARG A 727 14.20 -32.79 -13.43
N TYR A 728 13.69 -32.15 -12.36
CA TYR A 728 12.99 -32.88 -11.29
C TYR A 728 11.79 -33.62 -11.85
N TRP A 729 10.88 -32.93 -12.55
CA TRP A 729 9.70 -33.57 -13.14
C TRP A 729 10.04 -34.63 -14.16
N ALA A 730 11.04 -34.43 -15.03
CA ALA A 730 11.50 -35.41 -15.99
C ALA A 730 12.08 -36.69 -15.33
N SER A 731 12.58 -36.58 -14.08
CA SER A 731 13.06 -37.73 -13.30
C SER A 731 11.96 -38.36 -12.42
N ARG A 732 10.87 -37.64 -12.19
CA ARG A 732 9.75 -38.04 -11.33
C ARG A 732 8.65 -38.77 -12.10
N ILE A 733 8.36 -38.29 -13.31
CA ILE A 733 7.36 -38.84 -14.23
C ILE A 733 7.77 -40.24 -14.66
N ARG A 734 6.80 -41.16 -14.67
CA ARG A 734 6.94 -42.53 -15.12
C ARG A 734 6.22 -42.75 -16.44
N ALA A 735 6.98 -43.03 -17.49
CA ALA A 735 6.42 -43.43 -18.77
C ALA A 735 6.05 -44.90 -18.75
N GLU A 736 4.86 -45.23 -19.21
CA GLU A 736 4.36 -46.62 -19.29
C GLU A 736 4.43 -47.17 -20.74
N PRO A 737 4.35 -48.48 -20.90
CA PRO A 737 4.46 -49.13 -22.22
C PRO A 737 3.35 -48.76 -23.23
N ASP A 738 2.24 -48.23 -22.77
CA ASP A 738 1.14 -47.77 -23.58
C ASP A 738 1.38 -46.36 -24.20
N GLY A 739 2.53 -45.75 -23.90
CA GLY A 739 2.94 -44.44 -24.38
C GLY A 739 2.44 -43.28 -23.52
N ARG A 740 1.72 -43.56 -22.45
CA ARG A 740 1.26 -42.54 -21.47
C ARG A 740 2.29 -42.36 -20.38
N ALA A 741 2.26 -41.21 -19.76
CA ALA A 741 3.11 -40.87 -18.62
C ALA A 741 2.27 -40.48 -17.41
N HIS A 742 2.77 -40.84 -16.21
CA HIS A 742 2.03 -40.78 -14.95
C HIS A 742 2.88 -40.20 -13.81
N ILE A 743 2.22 -39.59 -12.80
CA ILE A 743 2.82 -39.22 -11.52
C ILE A 743 2.04 -39.93 -10.41
N TYR A 744 2.67 -40.90 -9.77
CA TYR A 744 2.06 -41.74 -8.74
C TYR A 744 2.39 -41.25 -7.34
N GLY A 745 1.44 -41.40 -6.39
CA GLY A 745 1.66 -41.23 -4.96
C GLY A 745 1.99 -39.81 -4.55
N VAL A 746 1.15 -38.86 -4.91
CA VAL A 746 1.25 -37.45 -4.54
C VAL A 746 0.11 -37.01 -3.66
N VAL A 747 0.20 -35.79 -3.14
CA VAL A 747 -0.89 -35.02 -2.55
C VAL A 747 -1.07 -33.78 -3.42
N GLY A 748 -2.29 -33.52 -3.87
CA GLY A 748 -2.64 -32.27 -4.55
C GLY A 748 -3.00 -31.17 -3.56
N PRO A 749 -3.44 -29.99 -4.02
CA PRO A 749 -3.92 -28.92 -3.14
C PRO A 749 -5.03 -29.38 -2.16
N ASP A 750 -5.84 -30.34 -2.55
CA ASP A 750 -6.81 -30.98 -1.66
C ASP A 750 -6.16 -32.02 -0.77
N GLU A 751 -5.76 -31.66 0.42
CA GLU A 751 -5.09 -32.53 1.39
C GLU A 751 -6.03 -33.59 2.06
N TYR A 752 -7.32 -33.64 1.73
CA TYR A 752 -8.21 -34.68 2.26
C TYR A 752 -7.90 -36.05 1.67
N HIS A 753 -7.33 -36.09 0.46
CA HIS A 753 -7.03 -37.33 -0.27
C HIS A 753 -5.52 -37.53 -0.39
N GLU A 754 -4.97 -38.47 0.35
CA GLU A 754 -3.53 -38.75 0.40
C GLU A 754 -3.20 -40.24 0.64
N PRO A 755 -2.28 -40.88 -0.10
CA PRO A 755 -1.74 -40.43 -1.38
C PRO A 755 -2.71 -40.71 -2.53
N VAL A 756 -2.55 -39.99 -3.64
CA VAL A 756 -3.32 -40.17 -4.87
C VAL A 756 -2.40 -40.33 -6.07
N ASP A 757 -2.91 -40.93 -7.15
CA ASP A 757 -2.21 -41.10 -8.41
C ASP A 757 -2.80 -40.14 -9.43
N ASP A 758 -1.94 -39.55 -10.28
CA ASP A 758 -2.34 -38.65 -11.37
C ASP A 758 -3.26 -37.51 -10.91
N ASN A 759 -2.84 -36.75 -9.88
CA ASN A 759 -3.53 -35.51 -9.54
C ASN A 759 -3.47 -34.55 -10.72
N ALA A 760 -4.64 -34.12 -11.21
CA ALA A 760 -4.80 -33.33 -12.41
C ALA A 760 -4.01 -32.02 -12.35
N PHE A 761 -4.11 -31.28 -11.23
CA PHE A 761 -3.39 -30.02 -11.04
C PHE A 761 -1.87 -30.24 -11.08
N THR A 762 -1.36 -31.23 -10.30
CA THR A 762 0.08 -31.56 -10.27
C THR A 762 0.58 -31.93 -11.65
N ASN A 763 -0.17 -32.74 -12.40
CA ASN A 763 0.23 -33.19 -13.72
C ASN A 763 0.24 -32.04 -14.74
N VAL A 764 -0.79 -31.15 -14.72
CA VAL A 764 -0.83 -29.98 -15.62
C VAL A 764 0.26 -28.97 -15.28
N MET A 765 0.54 -28.72 -14.01
CA MET A 765 1.65 -27.88 -13.56
C MET A 765 3.02 -28.44 -14.00
N ALA A 766 3.22 -29.74 -13.85
CA ALA A 766 4.45 -30.41 -14.32
C ALA A 766 4.58 -30.33 -15.85
N ARG A 767 3.51 -30.56 -16.60
CA ARG A 767 3.43 -30.41 -18.06
C ARG A 767 3.82 -29.00 -18.49
N TRP A 768 3.20 -27.99 -17.88
CA TRP A 768 3.51 -26.58 -18.12
C TRP A 768 4.99 -26.27 -17.85
N ASN A 769 5.53 -26.73 -16.71
CA ASN A 769 6.92 -26.47 -16.34
C ASN A 769 7.91 -27.09 -17.35
N LEU A 770 7.66 -28.31 -17.79
CA LEU A 770 8.47 -28.99 -18.81
C LEU A 770 8.48 -28.22 -20.15
N ARG A 771 7.31 -27.73 -20.61
CA ARG A 771 7.16 -26.96 -21.87
C ARG A 771 7.86 -25.60 -21.74
N SER A 772 7.60 -24.86 -20.67
CA SER A 772 8.20 -23.54 -20.43
C SER A 772 9.73 -23.62 -20.32
N ALA A 773 10.25 -24.68 -19.67
CA ALA A 773 11.70 -24.91 -19.61
C ALA A 773 12.28 -25.28 -20.97
N ALA A 774 11.58 -26.08 -21.77
CA ALA A 774 12.01 -26.45 -23.13
C ALA A 774 12.09 -25.22 -24.06
N GLU A 775 11.16 -24.27 -23.91
CA GLU A 775 11.20 -23.00 -24.65
C GLU A 775 12.37 -22.13 -24.20
N ALA A 776 12.54 -21.95 -22.89
CA ALA A 776 13.60 -21.09 -22.31
C ALA A 776 15.02 -21.59 -22.63
N VAL A 777 15.22 -22.91 -22.69
CA VAL A 777 16.51 -23.53 -23.04
C VAL A 777 16.73 -23.51 -24.55
N GLY A 778 15.69 -23.74 -25.34
CA GLY A 778 15.78 -23.76 -26.81
C GLY A 778 16.13 -22.40 -27.43
N ALA A 779 15.77 -21.30 -26.78
CA ALA A 779 16.09 -19.96 -27.26
C ALA A 779 17.60 -19.64 -27.34
N ASP A 780 18.44 -20.33 -26.56
CA ASP A 780 19.89 -20.08 -26.48
C ASP A 780 20.73 -21.22 -27.06
N GLY A 781 20.15 -22.21 -27.78
CA GLY A 781 20.88 -23.32 -28.38
C GLY A 781 21.40 -24.35 -27.36
N GLY A 782 20.63 -24.62 -26.29
CA GLY A 782 20.91 -25.64 -25.28
C GLY A 782 20.83 -27.08 -25.79
N ASP A 783 20.92 -28.06 -24.87
CA ASP A 783 20.87 -29.48 -25.21
C ASP A 783 19.52 -29.87 -25.85
N ASP A 784 19.53 -30.06 -27.16
CA ASP A 784 18.35 -30.49 -27.93
C ASP A 784 17.76 -31.83 -27.43
N GLY A 785 18.62 -32.74 -26.94
CA GLY A 785 18.17 -34.02 -26.42
C GLY A 785 17.36 -33.93 -25.14
N GLU A 786 17.79 -33.07 -24.19
CA GLU A 786 17.07 -32.78 -22.97
C GLU A 786 15.75 -32.07 -23.26
N ARG A 787 15.75 -31.07 -24.14
CA ARG A 787 14.57 -30.32 -24.59
C ARG A 787 13.49 -31.23 -25.20
N TRP A 788 13.86 -32.07 -26.15
CA TRP A 788 12.90 -33.00 -26.81
C TRP A 788 12.37 -34.05 -25.85
N ARG A 789 13.17 -34.50 -24.90
CA ARG A 789 12.69 -35.38 -23.84
C ARG A 789 11.62 -34.70 -22.96
N TRP A 790 11.82 -33.44 -22.60
CA TRP A 790 10.81 -32.70 -21.81
C TRP A 790 9.50 -32.53 -22.56
N ILE A 791 9.56 -32.15 -23.84
CA ILE A 791 8.38 -32.03 -24.70
C ILE A 791 7.66 -33.39 -24.80
N GLY A 792 8.38 -34.47 -25.07
CA GLY A 792 7.78 -35.81 -25.17
C GLY A 792 7.12 -36.27 -23.88
N LEU A 793 7.72 -36.01 -22.71
CA LEU A 793 7.10 -36.30 -21.41
C LEU A 793 5.87 -35.42 -21.15
N ALA A 794 5.93 -34.15 -21.49
CA ALA A 794 4.81 -33.23 -21.33
C ALA A 794 3.60 -33.63 -22.16
N ASP A 795 3.83 -34.09 -23.40
CA ASP A 795 2.76 -34.52 -24.31
C ASP A 795 2.16 -35.88 -23.93
N ALA A 796 2.96 -36.76 -23.30
CA ALA A 796 2.50 -38.08 -22.83
C ALA A 796 1.80 -38.03 -21.47
N LEU A 797 1.99 -36.95 -20.66
CA LEU A 797 1.51 -36.88 -19.28
C LEU A 797 -0.01 -36.76 -19.24
N VAL A 798 -0.65 -37.68 -18.52
CA VAL A 798 -2.11 -37.66 -18.33
C VAL A 798 -2.53 -36.48 -17.48
N ASP A 799 -3.67 -35.87 -17.81
CA ASP A 799 -4.19 -34.68 -17.11
C ASP A 799 -5.57 -34.91 -16.48
N GLY A 800 -6.15 -36.10 -16.61
CA GLY A 800 -7.45 -36.40 -16.03
C GLY A 800 -8.65 -35.75 -16.74
N TYR A 801 -8.45 -35.06 -17.88
CA TYR A 801 -9.56 -34.47 -18.62
C TYR A 801 -10.44 -35.49 -19.31
N ASP A 802 -11.74 -35.44 -19.02
CA ASP A 802 -12.77 -36.24 -19.68
C ASP A 802 -13.54 -35.37 -20.69
N ALA A 803 -13.39 -35.65 -21.97
CA ALA A 803 -13.99 -34.88 -23.04
C ALA A 803 -15.54 -35.04 -23.12
N ASP A 804 -16.08 -36.14 -22.59
CA ASP A 804 -17.54 -36.36 -22.61
C ASP A 804 -18.26 -35.48 -21.57
N THR A 805 -17.63 -35.27 -20.41
CA THR A 805 -18.19 -34.45 -19.34
C THR A 805 -17.64 -33.01 -19.32
N GLY A 806 -16.50 -32.78 -19.94
CA GLY A 806 -15.77 -31.52 -19.89
C GLY A 806 -15.10 -31.24 -18.54
N VAL A 807 -14.95 -32.27 -17.68
CA VAL A 807 -14.43 -32.16 -16.32
C VAL A 807 -13.06 -32.79 -16.21
N TYR A 808 -12.13 -32.17 -15.49
CA TYR A 808 -10.90 -32.81 -15.04
C TYR A 808 -11.20 -33.69 -13.84
N GLU A 809 -10.96 -35.02 -13.92
CA GLU A 809 -10.98 -35.88 -12.76
C GLU A 809 -9.82 -35.48 -11.83
N GLN A 810 -10.12 -35.08 -10.59
CA GLN A 810 -9.12 -34.51 -9.68
C GLN A 810 -7.88 -35.39 -9.50
N PHE A 811 -8.08 -36.69 -9.44
CA PHE A 811 -7.05 -37.73 -9.45
C PHE A 811 -7.64 -39.06 -9.94
N ALA A 812 -6.82 -40.00 -10.34
CA ALA A 812 -7.27 -41.28 -10.86
C ALA A 812 -8.21 -42.01 -9.91
N GLY A 813 -9.49 -42.09 -10.26
CA GLY A 813 -10.54 -42.77 -9.48
C GLY A 813 -11.34 -41.90 -8.52
N PHE A 814 -11.19 -40.57 -8.54
CA PHE A 814 -12.00 -39.64 -7.77
C PHE A 814 -13.50 -39.82 -8.03
N GLY A 815 -13.90 -40.05 -9.29
CA GLY A 815 -15.27 -40.24 -9.69
C GLY A 815 -15.93 -41.50 -9.11
N ARG A 816 -15.16 -42.42 -8.55
CA ARG A 816 -15.65 -43.65 -7.91
C ARG A 816 -15.89 -43.53 -6.41
N LEU A 817 -15.50 -42.42 -5.80
CA LEU A 817 -15.72 -42.11 -4.39
C LEU A 817 -17.20 -41.80 -4.10
N GLU A 818 -17.59 -41.83 -2.83
CA GLU A 818 -18.96 -41.48 -2.38
C GLU A 818 -19.33 -40.06 -2.91
N PRO A 819 -20.40 -39.91 -3.73
CA PRO A 819 -20.79 -38.62 -4.30
C PRO A 819 -21.52 -37.76 -3.28
N LEU A 820 -20.79 -37.26 -2.28
CA LEU A 820 -21.31 -36.46 -1.17
C LEU A 820 -21.16 -34.96 -1.46
N MET A 821 -22.23 -34.19 -1.23
CA MET A 821 -22.23 -32.74 -1.35
C MET A 821 -22.13 -32.06 0.02
N ILE A 822 -21.46 -30.90 0.10
CA ILE A 822 -21.31 -30.18 1.37
C ILE A 822 -22.67 -29.86 2.01
N ALA A 823 -23.66 -29.42 1.22
CA ALA A 823 -24.99 -29.05 1.70
C ALA A 823 -25.76 -30.21 2.37
N GLU A 824 -25.34 -31.47 2.15
CA GLU A 824 -25.98 -32.66 2.75
C GLU A 824 -25.64 -32.82 4.24
N PHE A 825 -24.52 -32.26 4.70
CA PHE A 825 -24.10 -32.43 6.10
C PHE A 825 -23.68 -31.08 6.77
N ALA A 826 -23.59 -30.00 6.04
CA ALA A 826 -23.24 -28.70 6.60
C ALA A 826 -24.02 -27.55 5.93
N PRO A 827 -24.70 -26.69 6.71
CA PRO A 827 -25.52 -25.59 6.16
C PRO A 827 -24.70 -24.36 5.76
N ARG A 828 -23.43 -24.27 6.17
CA ARG A 828 -22.57 -23.09 5.95
C ARG A 828 -21.15 -23.51 5.59
N ARG A 829 -20.45 -22.67 4.87
CA ARG A 829 -19.02 -22.72 4.56
C ARG A 829 -18.37 -21.40 5.04
N PRO A 830 -17.09 -21.34 5.38
CA PRO A 830 -16.10 -22.45 5.38
C PRO A 830 -16.28 -23.46 6.52
N ILE A 831 -15.89 -24.71 6.27
CA ILE A 831 -15.95 -25.79 7.26
C ILE A 831 -14.73 -26.73 7.15
N ALA A 832 -14.36 -27.37 8.25
CA ALA A 832 -13.45 -28.49 8.28
C ALA A 832 -14.26 -29.79 8.15
N ALA A 833 -14.46 -30.31 6.94
CA ALA A 833 -15.31 -31.46 6.66
C ALA A 833 -14.82 -32.73 7.35
N ASP A 834 -13.52 -32.91 7.47
CA ASP A 834 -12.88 -34.03 8.18
C ASP A 834 -13.20 -34.09 9.68
N LEU A 835 -13.54 -32.97 10.30
CA LEU A 835 -13.98 -32.91 11.70
C LEU A 835 -15.44 -33.30 11.86
N LEU A 836 -16.27 -33.13 10.84
CA LEU A 836 -17.70 -33.49 10.85
C LEU A 836 -17.92 -34.93 10.42
N LEU A 837 -17.26 -35.38 9.37
CA LEU A 837 -17.43 -36.69 8.75
C LEU A 837 -16.48 -37.74 9.33
N GLY A 838 -15.38 -37.30 9.95
CA GLY A 838 -14.25 -38.14 10.28
C GLY A 838 -13.35 -38.40 9.05
N ARG A 839 -12.05 -38.57 9.30
CA ARG A 839 -11.00 -38.63 8.28
C ARG A 839 -11.19 -39.73 7.24
N GLU A 840 -11.64 -40.92 7.68
CA GLU A 840 -11.83 -42.06 6.76
C GLU A 840 -12.98 -41.84 5.77
N ARG A 841 -14.11 -41.32 6.23
CA ARG A 841 -15.24 -41.03 5.35
C ARG A 841 -14.94 -39.88 4.42
N THR A 842 -14.29 -38.79 4.91
CA THR A 842 -13.87 -37.67 4.07
C THR A 842 -12.99 -38.16 2.95
N ARG A 843 -12.02 -39.02 3.24
CA ARG A 843 -11.13 -39.62 2.25
C ARG A 843 -11.84 -40.52 1.24
N GLY A 844 -12.94 -41.17 1.63
CA GLY A 844 -13.78 -42.01 0.76
C GLY A 844 -14.88 -41.27 0.01
N ALA A 845 -15.00 -39.95 0.16
CA ALA A 845 -16.03 -39.13 -0.43
C ALA A 845 -15.46 -38.10 -1.41
N GLN A 846 -16.30 -37.62 -2.32
CA GLN A 846 -15.94 -36.55 -3.29
C GLN A 846 -15.99 -35.16 -2.63
N VAL A 847 -15.67 -35.05 -1.35
CA VAL A 847 -15.61 -33.77 -0.60
C VAL A 847 -14.17 -33.30 -0.59
N ILE A 848 -13.92 -32.09 -1.06
CA ILE A 848 -12.59 -31.51 -1.15
C ILE A 848 -12.40 -30.36 -0.16
N LYS A 849 -11.20 -30.24 0.39
CA LYS A 849 -10.81 -29.18 1.34
C LYS A 849 -10.84 -27.80 0.70
N GLN A 850 -10.26 -27.70 -0.49
CA GLN A 850 -10.04 -26.47 -1.24
C GLN A 850 -9.99 -26.74 -2.74
N ALA A 851 -9.92 -25.66 -3.56
CA ALA A 851 -9.71 -25.78 -4.99
C ALA A 851 -8.46 -26.61 -5.30
N ASP A 852 -8.60 -27.63 -6.15
CA ASP A 852 -7.54 -28.52 -6.64
C ASP A 852 -7.57 -28.51 -8.18
N ALA A 853 -8.36 -29.34 -8.86
CA ALA A 853 -8.51 -29.28 -10.31
C ALA A 853 -8.92 -27.88 -10.82
N LEU A 854 -9.66 -27.11 -10.02
CA LEU A 854 -10.00 -25.72 -10.33
C LEU A 854 -8.78 -24.77 -10.38
N MET A 855 -7.67 -25.11 -9.71
CA MET A 855 -6.43 -24.35 -9.78
C MET A 855 -5.83 -24.32 -11.20
N ILE A 856 -6.08 -25.35 -12.03
CA ILE A 856 -5.70 -25.36 -13.45
C ILE A 856 -6.26 -24.11 -14.16
N HIS A 857 -7.55 -23.86 -13.96
CA HIS A 857 -8.21 -22.71 -14.57
C HIS A 857 -7.76 -21.37 -13.97
N HIS A 858 -7.29 -21.38 -12.71
CA HIS A 858 -6.86 -20.17 -12.02
C HIS A 858 -5.46 -19.73 -12.43
N LEU A 859 -4.49 -20.66 -12.37
CA LEU A 859 -3.07 -20.35 -12.61
C LEU A 859 -2.64 -20.53 -14.07
N LEU A 860 -3.21 -21.53 -14.75
CA LEU A 860 -2.82 -21.94 -16.09
C LEU A 860 -4.00 -21.92 -17.08
N PRO A 861 -4.70 -20.77 -17.23
CA PRO A 861 -5.89 -20.72 -18.11
C PRO A 861 -5.61 -21.08 -19.56
N ASP A 862 -4.39 -20.86 -20.05
CA ASP A 862 -3.97 -21.20 -21.41
C ASP A 862 -3.66 -22.73 -21.58
N GLU A 863 -3.39 -23.47 -20.49
CA GLU A 863 -3.25 -24.94 -20.47
C GLU A 863 -4.60 -25.67 -20.28
N ALA A 864 -5.60 -24.96 -19.75
CA ALA A 864 -6.93 -25.54 -19.56
C ALA A 864 -7.66 -25.72 -20.88
N VAL A 865 -8.36 -26.84 -21.02
CA VAL A 865 -9.17 -27.10 -22.22
C VAL A 865 -10.25 -26.02 -22.37
N ALA A 866 -10.34 -25.43 -23.58
CA ALA A 866 -11.28 -24.36 -23.82
C ALA A 866 -12.74 -24.78 -23.56
N GLY A 867 -13.49 -23.98 -22.80
CA GLY A 867 -14.87 -24.25 -22.40
C GLY A 867 -15.04 -25.21 -21.22
N SER A 868 -13.94 -25.71 -20.60
CA SER A 868 -14.03 -26.61 -19.46
C SER A 868 -14.28 -25.90 -18.12
N LEU A 869 -14.14 -24.57 -18.01
CA LEU A 869 -14.31 -23.85 -16.75
C LEU A 869 -15.70 -24.06 -16.12
N GLU A 870 -16.78 -23.83 -16.85
CA GLU A 870 -18.13 -23.94 -16.32
C GLU A 870 -18.51 -25.38 -15.92
N PRO A 871 -18.21 -26.44 -16.68
CA PRO A 871 -18.37 -27.83 -16.24
C PRO A 871 -17.64 -28.12 -14.93
N ASN A 872 -16.37 -27.71 -14.82
CA ASN A 872 -15.56 -27.93 -13.60
C ASN A 872 -16.12 -27.16 -12.39
N LEU A 873 -16.50 -25.88 -12.56
CA LEU A 873 -17.16 -25.13 -11.47
C LEU A 873 -18.45 -25.81 -11.01
N ARG A 874 -19.30 -26.23 -11.95
CA ARG A 874 -20.56 -26.92 -11.63
C ARG A 874 -20.33 -28.23 -10.88
N TYR A 875 -19.25 -28.94 -11.19
CA TYR A 875 -18.90 -30.21 -10.56
C TYR A 875 -18.27 -30.02 -9.17
N TYR A 876 -17.26 -29.15 -9.05
CA TYR A 876 -16.46 -29.02 -7.82
C TYR A 876 -17.05 -28.07 -6.77
N GLU A 877 -17.75 -27.01 -7.17
CA GLU A 877 -18.31 -26.01 -6.23
C GLU A 877 -19.19 -26.64 -5.12
N PRO A 878 -20.14 -27.57 -5.43
CA PRO A 878 -20.95 -28.19 -4.38
C PRO A 878 -20.17 -29.15 -3.45
N ARG A 879 -18.98 -29.56 -3.86
CA ARG A 879 -18.10 -30.53 -3.16
C ARG A 879 -17.03 -29.85 -2.33
N THR A 880 -16.82 -28.55 -2.52
CA THR A 880 -15.74 -27.81 -1.86
C THR A 880 -16.17 -27.31 -0.49
N ALA A 881 -15.45 -27.74 0.54
CA ALA A 881 -15.67 -27.37 1.93
C ALA A 881 -15.20 -25.95 2.30
N HIS A 882 -14.30 -25.36 1.51
CA HIS A 882 -13.56 -24.14 1.86
C HIS A 882 -12.86 -24.25 3.23
N GLY A 883 -12.37 -25.44 3.56
CA GLY A 883 -11.65 -25.72 4.81
C GLY A 883 -10.23 -25.13 4.86
N SER A 884 -9.82 -24.47 3.79
CA SER A 884 -8.60 -23.69 3.68
C SER A 884 -8.95 -22.25 3.31
N SER A 885 -8.22 -21.30 3.89
CA SER A 885 -8.37 -19.87 3.59
C SER A 885 -8.01 -19.50 2.15
N LEU A 886 -7.29 -20.36 1.43
CA LEU A 886 -6.88 -20.17 0.02
C LEU A 886 -8.03 -20.43 -0.96
N SER A 887 -9.06 -21.19 -0.55
CA SER A 887 -10.11 -21.64 -1.45
C SER A 887 -11.09 -20.55 -1.89
N PRO A 888 -11.65 -19.71 -1.01
CA PRO A 888 -12.64 -18.70 -1.39
C PRO A 888 -12.17 -17.72 -2.48
N PRO A 889 -10.95 -17.15 -2.44
CA PRO A 889 -10.54 -16.20 -3.46
C PRO A 889 -10.37 -16.84 -4.86
N VAL A 890 -9.96 -18.11 -4.94
CA VAL A 890 -9.88 -18.86 -6.21
C VAL A 890 -11.27 -19.02 -6.80
N HIS A 891 -12.25 -19.46 -6.00
CA HIS A 891 -13.65 -19.58 -6.43
C HIS A 891 -14.23 -18.22 -6.84
N ALA A 892 -13.95 -17.13 -6.10
CA ALA A 892 -14.37 -15.79 -6.47
C ALA A 892 -13.86 -15.40 -7.86
N SER A 893 -12.58 -15.65 -8.16
CA SER A 893 -11.96 -15.40 -9.46
C SER A 893 -12.63 -16.16 -10.59
N LEU A 894 -12.82 -17.47 -10.40
CA LEU A 894 -13.37 -18.34 -11.45
C LEU A 894 -14.85 -18.09 -11.70
N HIS A 895 -15.65 -17.85 -10.66
CA HIS A 895 -17.07 -17.47 -10.81
C HIS A 895 -17.22 -16.10 -11.50
N ALA A 896 -16.32 -15.14 -11.23
CA ALA A 896 -16.33 -13.86 -11.97
C ALA A 896 -16.12 -14.08 -13.46
N ARG A 897 -15.14 -14.91 -13.85
CA ARG A 897 -14.87 -15.27 -15.25
C ARG A 897 -16.04 -16.01 -15.89
N ALA A 898 -16.71 -16.89 -15.15
CA ALA A 898 -17.93 -17.57 -15.57
C ALA A 898 -19.18 -16.66 -15.52
N ARG A 899 -19.07 -15.40 -15.06
CA ARG A 899 -20.16 -14.42 -14.89
C ARG A 899 -21.26 -14.84 -13.90
N ASP A 900 -20.94 -15.76 -13.00
CA ASP A 900 -21.77 -16.08 -11.84
C ASP A 900 -21.41 -15.11 -10.69
N PHE A 901 -21.96 -13.90 -10.80
CA PHE A 901 -21.58 -12.80 -9.90
C PHE A 901 -22.06 -13.01 -8.47
N ASP A 902 -23.16 -13.71 -8.25
CA ASP A 902 -23.68 -13.96 -6.90
C ASP A 902 -22.69 -14.82 -6.11
N ARG A 903 -22.26 -15.96 -6.67
CA ARG A 903 -21.27 -16.82 -6.05
C ARG A 903 -19.88 -16.18 -5.99
N SER A 904 -19.51 -15.41 -7.01
CA SER A 904 -18.26 -14.68 -7.03
C SER A 904 -18.17 -13.70 -5.87
N LEU A 905 -19.19 -12.85 -5.66
CA LEU A 905 -19.23 -11.87 -4.59
C LEU A 905 -19.36 -12.50 -3.20
N GLU A 906 -20.11 -13.60 -3.07
CA GLU A 906 -20.17 -14.39 -1.83
C GLU A 906 -18.76 -14.87 -1.43
N SER A 907 -18.07 -15.56 -2.34
CA SER A 907 -16.72 -16.08 -2.11
C SER A 907 -15.70 -14.97 -1.87
N LEU A 908 -15.82 -13.84 -2.59
CA LEU A 908 -14.95 -12.67 -2.42
C LEU A 908 -15.11 -12.03 -1.03
N ARG A 909 -16.34 -11.92 -0.52
CA ARG A 909 -16.57 -11.41 0.84
C ARG A 909 -16.03 -12.36 1.91
N ILE A 910 -16.20 -13.68 1.75
CA ILE A 910 -15.57 -14.65 2.65
C ILE A 910 -14.04 -14.46 2.66
N ALA A 911 -13.42 -14.31 1.51
CA ALA A 911 -11.98 -14.09 1.39
C ALA A 911 -11.54 -12.77 2.03
N ALA A 912 -12.20 -11.65 1.69
CA ALA A 912 -11.84 -10.32 2.17
C ALA A 912 -12.02 -10.17 3.69
N ARG A 913 -12.99 -10.87 4.27
CA ARG A 913 -13.32 -10.82 5.71
C ARG A 913 -12.74 -11.99 6.52
N MET A 914 -11.93 -12.84 5.92
CA MET A 914 -11.35 -14.03 6.55
C MET A 914 -10.76 -13.75 7.93
N ASP A 915 -9.94 -12.69 8.00
CA ASP A 915 -9.28 -12.24 9.23
C ASP A 915 -10.11 -11.24 10.02
N LEU A 916 -10.83 -10.34 9.36
CA LEU A 916 -11.63 -9.30 10.02
C LEU A 916 -12.75 -9.89 10.89
N ASP A 917 -13.31 -11.02 10.48
CA ASP A 917 -14.35 -11.77 11.22
C ASP A 917 -13.80 -13.04 11.90
N ASP A 918 -12.49 -13.27 11.85
CA ASP A 918 -11.80 -14.46 12.37
C ASP A 918 -12.51 -15.79 12.00
N LEU A 919 -12.87 -15.91 10.70
CA LEU A 919 -13.72 -17.01 10.22
C LEU A 919 -13.13 -18.41 10.46
N THR A 920 -11.82 -18.51 10.58
CA THR A 920 -11.10 -19.77 10.86
C THR A 920 -10.78 -19.97 12.33
N GLY A 921 -10.98 -18.97 13.20
CA GLY A 921 -10.55 -18.99 14.60
C GLY A 921 -9.03 -19.00 14.76
N SER A 922 -8.26 -18.51 13.77
CA SER A 922 -6.79 -18.56 13.78
C SER A 922 -6.10 -17.23 13.50
N THR A 923 -6.85 -16.13 13.38
CA THR A 923 -6.30 -14.78 13.16
C THR A 923 -5.42 -14.34 14.33
N ALA A 924 -5.66 -14.83 15.54
CA ALA A 924 -4.80 -14.66 16.71
C ALA A 924 -3.34 -15.11 16.49
N GLN A 925 -3.08 -15.98 15.52
CA GLN A 925 -1.75 -16.47 15.15
C GLN A 925 -1.09 -15.64 14.02
N GLY A 926 -1.79 -14.63 13.50
CA GLY A 926 -1.41 -13.78 12.37
C GLY A 926 -2.40 -13.86 11.21
N LEU A 927 -2.30 -12.92 10.30
CA LEU A 927 -3.20 -12.73 9.17
C LEU A 927 -2.93 -13.74 8.04
N HIS A 928 -3.98 -14.12 7.31
CA HIS A 928 -3.88 -15.04 6.17
C HIS A 928 -3.39 -14.30 4.90
N LEU A 929 -2.07 -14.13 4.79
CA LEU A 929 -1.48 -13.28 3.74
C LEU A 929 -1.78 -13.78 2.32
N ALA A 930 -1.79 -15.10 2.12
CA ALA A 930 -2.13 -15.69 0.82
C ALA A 930 -3.60 -15.48 0.44
N THR A 931 -4.53 -15.48 1.41
CA THR A 931 -5.93 -15.12 1.15
C THR A 931 -6.07 -13.68 0.69
N MET A 932 -5.29 -12.78 1.27
CA MET A 932 -5.24 -11.37 0.86
C MET A 932 -4.71 -11.22 -0.56
N GLY A 933 -3.63 -11.96 -0.91
CA GLY A 933 -3.11 -12.03 -2.28
C GLY A 933 -4.13 -12.61 -3.26
N GLY A 934 -4.81 -13.69 -2.88
CA GLY A 934 -5.88 -14.29 -3.65
C GLY A 934 -7.09 -13.36 -3.84
N THR A 935 -7.43 -12.53 -2.84
CA THR A 935 -8.47 -11.50 -2.94
C THR A 935 -8.14 -10.48 -4.04
N TRP A 936 -6.88 -10.03 -4.09
CA TRP A 936 -6.42 -9.18 -5.19
C TRP A 936 -6.48 -9.93 -6.53
N GLN A 937 -6.04 -11.20 -6.58
CA GLN A 937 -6.11 -12.02 -7.80
C GLN A 937 -7.56 -12.22 -8.29
N ALA A 938 -8.52 -12.36 -7.38
CA ALA A 938 -9.93 -12.45 -7.77
C ALA A 938 -10.38 -11.19 -8.53
N LEU A 939 -9.91 -10.01 -8.10
CA LEU A 939 -10.21 -8.75 -8.78
C LEU A 939 -9.40 -8.59 -10.09
N ALA A 940 -8.11 -8.91 -10.05
CA ALA A 940 -7.21 -8.76 -11.19
C ALA A 940 -7.49 -9.81 -12.28
N PHE A 941 -7.47 -11.10 -11.93
CA PHE A 941 -7.61 -12.20 -12.90
C PHE A 941 -9.08 -12.55 -13.17
N GLY A 942 -9.95 -12.39 -12.15
CA GLY A 942 -11.37 -12.67 -12.25
C GLY A 942 -12.16 -11.53 -12.89
N PHE A 943 -12.28 -10.39 -12.20
CA PHE A 943 -13.15 -9.28 -12.65
C PHE A 943 -12.53 -8.45 -13.76
N LEU A 944 -11.23 -8.15 -13.72
CA LEU A 944 -10.57 -7.39 -14.79
C LEU A 944 -9.98 -8.28 -15.90
N GLY A 945 -9.85 -9.58 -15.65
CA GLY A 945 -9.32 -10.53 -16.62
C GLY A 945 -7.91 -10.17 -17.07
N LEU A 946 -7.06 -9.69 -16.12
CA LEU A 946 -5.68 -9.34 -16.41
C LEU A 946 -4.85 -10.61 -16.61
N HIS A 947 -4.16 -10.70 -17.72
CA HIS A 947 -3.27 -11.83 -18.00
C HIS A 947 -2.07 -11.33 -18.80
N PRO A 948 -0.89 -11.17 -18.15
CA PRO A 948 0.33 -10.82 -18.85
C PRO A 948 0.85 -12.05 -19.60
N ALA A 949 1.09 -11.93 -20.87
CA ALA A 949 1.67 -13.00 -21.69
C ALA A 949 2.31 -12.45 -22.97
N GLY A 950 3.47 -12.97 -23.36
CA GLY A 950 4.13 -12.62 -24.61
C GLY A 950 4.43 -11.13 -24.77
N GLY A 951 4.77 -10.43 -23.69
CA GLY A 951 5.04 -8.98 -23.67
C GLY A 951 3.81 -8.11 -23.90
N MET A 952 2.61 -8.64 -23.71
CA MET A 952 1.34 -7.93 -23.80
C MET A 952 0.49 -8.16 -22.55
N LEU A 953 -0.27 -7.16 -22.13
CA LEU A 953 -1.26 -7.29 -21.06
C LEU A 953 -2.63 -7.54 -21.68
N ARG A 954 -3.16 -8.76 -21.56
CA ARG A 954 -4.55 -9.08 -21.95
C ARG A 954 -5.50 -8.55 -20.88
N ILE A 955 -6.63 -7.97 -21.30
CA ILE A 955 -7.64 -7.37 -20.42
C ILE A 955 -9.02 -7.79 -20.93
N ASP A 956 -9.72 -8.63 -20.16
CA ASP A 956 -11.08 -9.08 -20.47
C ASP A 956 -12.02 -8.82 -19.28
N PRO A 957 -12.46 -7.56 -19.08
CA PRO A 957 -13.13 -7.15 -17.89
C PRO A 957 -14.61 -7.52 -17.87
N VAL A 958 -15.05 -7.98 -16.69
CA VAL A 958 -16.46 -8.15 -16.32
C VAL A 958 -16.78 -7.26 -15.12
N LEU A 959 -18.05 -6.92 -14.93
CA LEU A 959 -18.49 -6.07 -13.81
C LEU A 959 -19.83 -6.59 -13.30
N PRO A 960 -19.97 -6.87 -11.98
CA PRO A 960 -21.24 -7.28 -11.41
C PRO A 960 -22.25 -6.14 -11.43
N PRO A 961 -23.55 -6.41 -11.51
CA PRO A 961 -24.58 -5.36 -11.59
C PRO A 961 -24.61 -4.41 -10.40
N SER A 962 -24.13 -4.86 -9.22
CA SER A 962 -24.07 -4.06 -7.99
C SER A 962 -22.98 -2.99 -8.00
N TRP A 963 -21.92 -3.15 -8.83
CA TRP A 963 -20.85 -2.17 -8.91
C TRP A 963 -21.09 -1.19 -10.07
N SER A 964 -20.81 0.10 -9.83
CA SER A 964 -20.82 1.12 -10.90
C SER A 964 -19.50 1.15 -11.66
N ALA A 965 -18.38 0.92 -10.96
CA ALA A 965 -17.05 0.83 -11.55
C ALA A 965 -16.10 0.00 -10.68
N ILE A 966 -15.06 -0.52 -11.33
CA ILE A 966 -13.83 -0.99 -10.70
C ILE A 966 -12.63 -0.29 -11.36
N GLU A 967 -11.70 0.22 -10.55
CA GLU A 967 -10.43 0.78 -11.01
C GLU A 967 -9.30 0.05 -10.31
N MET A 968 -8.29 -0.34 -11.06
CA MET A 968 -7.09 -1.00 -10.54
C MET A 968 -5.84 -0.32 -11.09
N ARG A 969 -4.83 -0.23 -10.25
CA ARG A 969 -3.51 0.26 -10.59
C ARG A 969 -2.51 -0.89 -10.52
N VAL A 970 -1.72 -1.03 -11.56
CA VAL A 970 -0.66 -2.05 -11.66
C VAL A 970 0.55 -1.47 -12.38
N ARG A 971 1.66 -2.17 -12.29
CA ARG A 971 2.85 -1.93 -13.11
C ARG A 971 2.99 -3.05 -14.13
N PHE A 972 3.31 -2.70 -15.36
CA PHE A 972 3.56 -3.67 -16.43
C PHE A 972 4.73 -3.20 -17.29
N HIS A 973 5.79 -4.01 -17.36
CA HIS A 973 7.05 -3.68 -18.06
C HIS A 973 7.58 -2.29 -17.70
N GLY A 974 7.59 -1.98 -16.40
CA GLY A 974 8.06 -0.69 -15.88
C GLY A 974 7.04 0.47 -15.97
N SER A 975 5.99 0.33 -16.76
CA SER A 975 4.94 1.35 -16.88
C SER A 975 3.89 1.23 -15.79
N ARG A 976 3.42 2.37 -15.29
CA ARG A 976 2.22 2.45 -14.45
C ARG A 976 0.99 2.37 -15.31
N VAL A 977 0.12 1.44 -15.01
CA VAL A 977 -1.10 1.17 -15.76
C VAL A 977 -2.30 1.36 -14.84
N ARG A 978 -3.21 2.23 -15.25
CA ARG A 978 -4.49 2.41 -14.57
C ARG A 978 -5.59 1.88 -15.49
N ILE A 979 -6.35 0.94 -14.99
CA ILE A 979 -7.44 0.28 -15.71
C ILE A 979 -8.73 0.59 -14.96
N ARG A 980 -9.66 1.27 -15.64
CA ARG A 980 -10.98 1.58 -15.08
C ARG A 980 -12.07 0.99 -15.96
N LYS A 981 -12.85 0.09 -15.39
CA LYS A 981 -14.01 -0.53 -15.99
C LYS A 981 -15.28 0.04 -15.37
N GLU A 982 -16.11 0.65 -16.20
CA GLU A 982 -17.47 1.07 -15.94
C GLU A 982 -18.42 0.15 -16.74
N ARG A 983 -19.75 0.26 -16.58
CA ARG A 983 -20.70 -0.69 -17.19
C ARG A 983 -20.44 -0.97 -18.67
N ALA A 984 -20.37 0.07 -19.49
CA ALA A 984 -20.13 -0.07 -20.94
C ALA A 984 -18.76 0.46 -21.39
N ARG A 985 -17.97 1.03 -20.46
CA ARG A 985 -16.71 1.71 -20.78
C ARG A 985 -15.52 1.01 -20.13
N LEU A 986 -14.42 0.95 -20.84
CA LEU A 986 -13.10 0.56 -20.32
C LEU A 986 -12.12 1.68 -20.67
N THR A 987 -11.41 2.19 -19.67
CA THR A 987 -10.38 3.20 -19.87
C THR A 987 -9.05 2.64 -19.39
N ILE A 988 -8.00 2.76 -20.19
CA ILE A 988 -6.63 2.32 -19.88
C ILE A 988 -5.72 3.52 -20.05
N SER A 989 -5.08 3.93 -18.95
CA SER A 989 -4.12 5.04 -18.90
C SER A 989 -2.74 4.49 -18.53
N THR A 990 -1.70 4.99 -19.20
CA THR A 990 -0.32 4.55 -18.94
C THR A 990 0.62 5.74 -18.99
N ASP A 991 1.68 5.69 -18.20
CA ASP A 991 2.74 6.73 -18.21
C ASP A 991 3.79 6.48 -19.30
N HIS A 992 3.98 5.23 -19.73
CA HIS A 992 4.82 4.84 -20.88
C HIS A 992 4.06 3.90 -21.82
N PRO A 993 4.42 3.86 -23.11
CA PRO A 993 3.75 2.97 -24.05
C PRO A 993 3.92 1.50 -23.72
N ILE A 994 2.82 0.77 -23.69
CA ILE A 994 2.79 -0.69 -23.56
C ILE A 994 1.86 -1.29 -24.62
N ARG A 995 1.94 -2.61 -24.79
CA ARG A 995 1.02 -3.37 -25.64
C ARG A 995 -0.06 -4.02 -24.80
N VAL A 996 -1.32 -3.80 -25.17
CA VAL A 996 -2.49 -4.41 -24.51
C VAL A 996 -3.34 -5.18 -25.51
N VAL A 997 -4.07 -6.17 -25.04
CA VAL A 997 -5.06 -6.92 -25.84
C VAL A 997 -6.42 -6.74 -25.18
N VAL A 998 -7.38 -6.19 -25.92
CA VAL A 998 -8.76 -5.99 -25.47
C VAL A 998 -9.71 -6.64 -26.48
N GLY A 999 -10.58 -7.52 -26.02
CA GLY A 999 -11.51 -8.23 -26.91
C GLY A 999 -10.81 -9.06 -28.01
N GLY A 1000 -9.64 -9.59 -27.72
CA GLY A 1000 -8.82 -10.36 -28.64
C GLY A 1000 -7.99 -9.55 -29.65
N SER A 1001 -8.11 -8.21 -29.67
CA SER A 1001 -7.37 -7.33 -30.56
C SER A 1001 -6.23 -6.62 -29.84
N PRO A 1002 -5.02 -6.55 -30.45
CA PRO A 1002 -3.88 -5.85 -29.88
C PRO A 1002 -3.95 -4.34 -30.14
N PHE A 1003 -3.56 -3.55 -29.12
CA PHE A 1003 -3.44 -2.10 -29.17
C PHE A 1003 -2.13 -1.66 -28.51
N ALA A 1004 -1.63 -0.50 -28.90
CA ALA A 1004 -0.52 0.16 -28.24
C ALA A 1004 -1.06 1.39 -27.49
N THR A 1005 -0.69 1.54 -26.22
CA THR A 1005 -0.95 2.76 -25.46
C THR A 1005 0.00 3.87 -25.91
N GLY A 1006 -0.36 5.11 -25.65
CA GLY A 1006 0.43 6.28 -26.02
C GLY A 1006 0.18 7.44 -25.07
N ALA A 1007 0.39 8.67 -25.56
CA ALA A 1007 0.17 9.88 -24.76
C ALA A 1007 -1.30 10.16 -24.38
N ARG A 1008 -2.23 9.41 -24.94
CA ARG A 1008 -3.66 9.52 -24.64
C ARG A 1008 -4.16 8.21 -24.06
N ASP A 1009 -5.17 8.28 -23.19
CA ASP A 1009 -5.88 7.14 -22.68
C ASP A 1009 -6.55 6.35 -23.82
N LEU A 1010 -6.47 5.03 -23.77
CA LEU A 1010 -7.31 4.19 -24.60
C LEU A 1010 -8.69 4.08 -23.95
N VAL A 1011 -9.69 4.47 -24.70
CA VAL A 1011 -11.09 4.41 -24.23
C VAL A 1011 -11.89 3.50 -25.15
N PHE A 1012 -12.44 2.44 -24.58
CA PHE A 1012 -13.27 1.49 -25.30
C PHE A 1012 -14.72 1.58 -24.86
N LEU A 1013 -15.64 1.46 -25.80
CA LEU A 1013 -17.06 1.22 -25.51
C LEU A 1013 -17.42 -0.22 -25.88
N ARG A 1014 -18.30 -0.80 -25.07
CA ARG A 1014 -18.81 -2.16 -25.29
C ARG A 1014 -20.11 -2.14 -26.06
N HIS A 1015 -20.11 -2.79 -27.22
CA HIS A 1015 -21.28 -3.03 -28.07
C HIS A 1015 -21.55 -4.53 -28.14
N GLY A 1016 -22.46 -5.03 -27.28
CA GLY A 1016 -22.69 -6.48 -27.14
C GLY A 1016 -21.42 -7.21 -26.68
N PRO A 1017 -20.92 -8.20 -27.43
CA PRO A 1017 -19.67 -8.91 -27.05
C PRO A 1017 -18.38 -8.17 -27.47
N ARG A 1018 -18.47 -7.12 -28.30
CA ARG A 1018 -17.31 -6.45 -28.89
C ARG A 1018 -16.93 -5.17 -28.15
N TRP A 1019 -15.64 -4.90 -28.13
CA TRP A 1019 -15.06 -3.64 -27.68
C TRP A 1019 -14.70 -2.78 -28.90
N GLU A 1020 -15.07 -1.52 -28.89
CA GLU A 1020 -14.75 -0.53 -29.91
C GLU A 1020 -13.91 0.58 -29.30
N LEU A 1021 -12.73 0.82 -29.87
CA LEU A 1021 -11.86 1.91 -29.44
C LEU A 1021 -12.45 3.25 -29.92
N LEU A 1022 -12.63 4.18 -29.00
CA LEU A 1022 -13.00 5.55 -29.33
C LEU A 1022 -11.77 6.31 -29.86
N PRO A 1023 -11.96 7.18 -30.86
CA PRO A 1023 -10.89 7.94 -31.50
C PRO A 1023 -10.17 8.95 -30.59
#